data_c3b98808dacbcb5a07433ec50d128b06
#
_entry.id   c3b98808dacbcb5a07433ec50d128b06
#
_cell.length_a   1.000
_cell.length_b   1.000
_cell.length_c   1.000
_cell.angle_alpha   90.00
_cell.angle_beta   90.00
_cell.angle_gamma   90.00
#
_symmetry.space_group_name_H-M   'P 1'
#
loop_
_entity.id
_entity.type
_entity.pdbx_description
1 polymer ?
#
loop_
_entity_poly.entity_id
_entity_poly.type
_entity_poly.pdbx_seq_one_letter_code
_entity_poly.pdbx_strand_id
1 'polypeptide(L)'
;MALTESDTRAQYIDPALAKSGWEGHLVRREFQITAGRIIGAGKRAEPSITDYLLEYKGKRLAVIEAKKWDLPHSEGVSQAIRDANKLRLPFAFATNGQKIRQINLVTGKEEDIAVFPTPDQLWALINEPKNELVDEFRAVDFESKGGTEPVRYYQQKAVENVLEGIAKGDDRLLLTLATGTGKTKIAFHIAWKLFQTRWNRSGDKQRRPRILFLADRNILANQAFNEFSPFPEDALVRISPDSVRKKGKVPTNGNIFFTIFQTFETESTGVPNFGEYPKDFFDLIIVDECHRGGANDESNWRAILDYFSPAVQLGLTATPKRRDNVDTYAYFGEPRYTYSLKEGIGDGFLTPFRVRKYQTTIDEYAFVGDDTVLAGEVEAGRLYTEADFNKLIIIKEREEYRVELLMDQLNPNEKTIIFCATQAHALMIRDIINERKTNPNTTYCVRVTADEGSIGDQYLRDFQDNEKTIPTILTTSQKLSTGVDARNIRNIVLMRPINSIIEFKQIIGRGTRLYDGKDFFTIHDFVNASHNFYDPEWDGEPVQPVPPTTGGPGVPPIPGGGGATPPRVEKIVIKLADGKERQFQHMTSKMFYSVDGKPISLTEFIESLFNTLEMPDLFKNEDELRAIWAVPSTRMNLLKQLEAAGFPTSELVSIQELIDAQNSDLFDVLEFVKYALKPITRTNRANASRSIMEEGIEAKQLEFIDFLVTQYIESGVGELEESKLETLLEIKYSDVFNAVQTLGKGDVGKVRKLFLDFQKNLYLPHKEYQRVS
;
A
#
# COMPACT_ATOMS: atom_id res chain seq x y z
N MET A 1 -39.65 26.43 16.47
CA MET A 1 -39.05 25.35 15.64
C MET A 1 -37.62 25.16 16.13
N ALA A 2 -37.15 23.91 16.28
CA ALA A 2 -35.76 23.68 16.57
C ALA A 2 -34.90 24.16 15.38
N LEU A 3 -33.83 24.90 15.65
CA LEU A 3 -32.91 25.39 14.61
C LEU A 3 -32.22 24.21 13.93
N THR A 4 -32.15 24.22 12.61
CA THR A 4 -31.31 23.27 11.87
C THR A 4 -29.83 23.63 12.07
N GLU A 5 -28.92 22.73 11.71
CA GLU A 5 -27.49 23.03 11.74
C GLU A 5 -27.13 24.17 10.78
N SER A 6 -27.76 24.21 9.60
CA SER A 6 -27.62 25.33 8.65
C SER A 6 -28.10 26.67 9.24
N ASP A 7 -29.22 26.66 9.97
CA ASP A 7 -29.70 27.88 10.66
C ASP A 7 -28.73 28.30 11.77
N THR A 8 -28.19 27.34 12.53
CA THR A 8 -27.19 27.60 13.57
C THR A 8 -25.92 28.23 12.98
N ARG A 9 -25.45 27.69 11.85
CA ARG A 9 -24.30 28.25 11.12
C ARG A 9 -24.57 29.70 10.71
N ALA A 10 -25.67 29.93 10.00
CA ALA A 10 -25.99 31.25 9.43
C ALA A 10 -26.26 32.31 10.50
N GLN A 11 -26.97 31.98 11.58
CA GLN A 11 -27.39 32.93 12.58
C GLN A 11 -26.39 33.22 13.68
N TYR A 12 -25.51 32.26 14.01
CA TYR A 12 -24.62 32.34 15.17
C TYR A 12 -23.16 32.15 14.85
N ILE A 13 -22.79 31.13 14.04
CA ILE A 13 -21.38 30.79 13.81
C ILE A 13 -20.75 31.75 12.82
N ASP A 14 -21.43 32.04 11.69
CA ASP A 14 -20.93 32.96 10.68
C ASP A 14 -20.70 34.38 11.24
N PRO A 15 -21.64 34.94 11.99
CA PRO A 15 -21.44 36.25 12.62
C PRO A 15 -20.32 36.25 13.68
N ALA A 16 -20.15 35.15 14.41
CA ALA A 16 -19.05 35.00 15.39
C ALA A 16 -17.69 34.96 14.71
N LEU A 17 -17.58 34.26 13.58
CA LEU A 17 -16.36 34.21 12.76
C LEU A 17 -16.06 35.60 12.17
N ALA A 18 -17.03 36.25 11.57
CA ALA A 18 -16.87 37.59 11.01
C ALA A 18 -16.43 38.61 12.08
N LYS A 19 -17.02 38.55 13.28
CA LYS A 19 -16.62 39.40 14.41
C LYS A 19 -15.16 39.16 14.83
N SER A 20 -14.65 37.98 14.61
CA SER A 20 -13.24 37.63 14.89
C SER A 20 -12.31 37.89 13.69
N GLY A 21 -12.80 38.48 12.61
CA GLY A 21 -12.03 38.82 11.42
C GLY A 21 -11.87 37.68 10.40
N TRP A 22 -12.65 36.63 10.54
CA TRP A 22 -12.69 35.52 9.57
C TRP A 22 -13.78 35.79 8.52
N GLU A 23 -13.41 36.42 7.41
CA GLU A 23 -14.34 36.81 6.35
C GLU A 23 -13.82 36.46 4.95
N GLY A 24 -14.74 36.38 4.00
CA GLY A 24 -14.42 36.20 2.58
C GLY A 24 -13.58 34.94 2.28
N HIS A 25 -12.45 35.14 1.64
CA HIS A 25 -11.57 34.07 1.22
C HIS A 25 -10.81 33.38 2.38
N LEU A 26 -10.89 33.94 3.60
CA LEU A 26 -10.25 33.34 4.78
C LEU A 26 -11.04 32.15 5.33
N VAL A 27 -12.31 31.98 4.91
CA VAL A 27 -13.19 30.90 5.36
C VAL A 27 -13.74 30.15 4.16
N ARG A 28 -13.47 28.87 4.09
CA ARG A 28 -14.13 27.97 3.12
C ARG A 28 -15.17 27.14 3.83
N ARG A 29 -16.41 27.24 3.37
CA ARG A 29 -17.53 26.46 3.89
C ARG A 29 -17.65 25.15 3.12
N GLU A 30 -18.10 24.10 3.80
CA GLU A 30 -18.36 22.77 3.24
C GLU A 30 -17.19 22.28 2.40
N PHE A 31 -15.98 22.42 2.98
CA PHE A 31 -14.76 22.05 2.28
C PHE A 31 -14.63 20.53 2.21
N GLN A 32 -14.70 19.99 0.98
CA GLN A 32 -14.49 18.58 0.73
C GLN A 32 -13.01 18.22 0.90
N ILE A 33 -12.70 17.44 1.94
CA ILE A 33 -11.36 16.94 2.24
C ILE A 33 -11.03 15.77 1.32
N THR A 34 -11.94 14.78 1.25
CA THR A 34 -11.76 13.57 0.45
C THR A 34 -12.98 13.27 -0.41
N ALA A 35 -12.74 12.54 -1.51
CA ALA A 35 -13.85 12.11 -2.38
C ALA A 35 -14.60 10.87 -1.86
N GLY A 36 -14.13 10.30 -0.74
CA GLY A 36 -14.57 9.00 -0.23
C GLY A 36 -13.96 7.81 -0.98
N ARG A 37 -13.68 6.72 -0.25
CA ARG A 37 -13.13 5.48 -0.80
C ARG A 37 -14.09 4.89 -1.84
N ILE A 38 -13.56 4.35 -2.93
CA ILE A 38 -14.33 3.56 -3.89
C ILE A 38 -14.72 2.23 -3.24
N ILE A 39 -16.04 1.94 -3.16
CA ILE A 39 -16.60 0.73 -2.54
C ILE A 39 -17.13 -0.28 -3.58
N GLY A 40 -17.13 0.07 -4.85
CA GLY A 40 -17.55 -0.79 -5.97
C GLY A 40 -18.89 -0.38 -6.59
N ALA A 41 -19.18 -0.91 -7.77
CA ALA A 41 -20.40 -0.63 -8.56
C ALA A 41 -20.60 0.88 -8.82
N GLY A 42 -19.53 1.62 -9.07
CA GLY A 42 -19.56 3.06 -9.30
C GLY A 42 -19.87 3.90 -8.04
N LYS A 43 -19.97 3.27 -6.86
CA LYS A 43 -20.28 3.94 -5.59
C LYS A 43 -19.02 4.27 -4.80
N ARG A 44 -19.10 5.37 -4.08
CA ARG A 44 -18.08 5.79 -3.09
C ARG A 44 -18.67 5.77 -1.69
N ALA A 45 -17.82 5.59 -0.68
CA ALA A 45 -18.14 5.92 0.69
C ALA A 45 -18.44 7.42 0.81
N GLU A 46 -19.08 7.84 1.88
CA GLU A 46 -19.34 9.26 2.11
C GLU A 46 -18.05 10.08 2.05
N PRO A 47 -18.05 11.21 1.31
CA PRO A 47 -16.91 12.10 1.30
C PRO A 47 -16.70 12.70 2.70
N SER A 48 -15.44 12.97 3.06
CA SER A 48 -15.17 13.76 4.25
C SER A 48 -15.29 15.23 3.88
N ILE A 49 -16.21 15.91 4.54
CA ILE A 49 -16.48 17.34 4.35
C ILE A 49 -16.39 17.98 5.74
N THR A 50 -15.63 19.06 5.88
CA THR A 50 -15.65 19.89 7.09
C THR A 50 -16.54 21.10 6.88
N ASP A 51 -17.30 21.51 7.91
CA ASP A 51 -18.21 22.64 7.81
C ASP A 51 -17.49 23.93 7.46
N TYR A 52 -16.33 24.16 8.09
CA TYR A 52 -15.48 25.30 7.78
C TYR A 52 -14.00 24.92 7.82
N LEU A 53 -13.26 25.47 6.86
CA LEU A 53 -11.80 25.47 6.83
C LEU A 53 -11.31 26.92 6.94
N LEU A 54 -10.47 27.19 7.92
CA LEU A 54 -9.86 28.50 8.13
C LEU A 54 -8.52 28.59 7.43
N GLU A 55 -8.38 29.56 6.54
CA GLU A 55 -7.14 29.82 5.77
C GLU A 55 -6.64 31.23 6.04
N TYR A 56 -5.35 31.40 6.26
CA TYR A 56 -4.74 32.71 6.44
C TYR A 56 -3.31 32.72 5.89
N LYS A 57 -2.94 33.79 5.18
CA LYS A 57 -1.64 33.94 4.52
C LYS A 57 -1.27 32.70 3.66
N GLY A 58 -2.26 32.18 2.92
CA GLY A 58 -2.08 31.03 2.03
C GLY A 58 -1.87 29.68 2.73
N LYS A 59 -2.09 29.61 4.05
CA LYS A 59 -1.98 28.39 4.85
C LYS A 59 -3.30 28.03 5.49
N ARG A 60 -3.64 26.74 5.50
CA ARG A 60 -4.74 26.18 6.27
C ARG A 60 -4.36 26.10 7.73
N LEU A 61 -5.16 26.67 8.61
CA LEU A 61 -4.84 26.79 10.04
C LEU A 61 -5.68 25.88 10.91
N ALA A 62 -6.96 25.76 10.65
CA ALA A 62 -7.88 24.99 11.47
C ALA A 62 -9.13 24.55 10.68
N VAL A 63 -9.82 23.55 11.19
CA VAL A 63 -11.20 23.21 10.81
C VAL A 63 -12.17 23.58 11.92
N ILE A 64 -13.43 23.82 11.56
CA ILE A 64 -14.51 23.98 12.51
C ILE A 64 -15.62 23.00 12.14
N GLU A 65 -16.10 22.26 13.12
CA GLU A 65 -17.28 21.42 13.04
C GLU A 65 -18.44 22.09 13.76
N ALA A 66 -19.53 22.25 13.06
CA ALA A 66 -20.75 22.84 13.58
C ALA A 66 -21.73 21.75 14.06
N LYS A 67 -22.51 22.05 15.07
CA LYS A 67 -23.64 21.25 15.53
C LYS A 67 -24.86 22.11 15.72
N LYS A 68 -26.06 21.51 15.74
CA LYS A 68 -27.30 22.22 15.99
C LYS A 68 -27.25 22.94 17.33
N TRP A 69 -27.97 24.05 17.42
CA TRP A 69 -28.03 24.92 18.60
C TRP A 69 -28.35 24.20 19.91
N ASP A 70 -29.21 23.19 19.86
CA ASP A 70 -29.72 22.43 21.00
C ASP A 70 -28.86 21.20 21.34
N LEU A 71 -27.88 20.86 20.52
CA LEU A 71 -26.94 19.74 20.78
C LEU A 71 -25.69 20.22 21.54
N PRO A 72 -25.06 19.36 22.35
CA PRO A 72 -23.79 19.67 22.96
C PRO A 72 -22.70 19.94 21.91
N HIS A 73 -21.94 21.03 22.07
CA HIS A 73 -20.82 21.33 21.18
C HIS A 73 -19.72 20.23 21.19
N SER A 74 -19.64 19.42 22.25
CA SER A 74 -18.72 18.31 22.38
C SER A 74 -18.99 17.16 21.39
N GLU A 75 -20.20 17.03 20.83
CA GLU A 75 -20.52 16.02 19.82
C GLU A 75 -19.72 16.19 18.52
N GLY A 76 -19.31 17.43 18.21
CA GLY A 76 -18.49 17.74 17.03
C GLY A 76 -17.00 17.47 17.22
N VAL A 77 -16.50 17.28 18.45
CA VAL A 77 -15.07 17.21 18.76
C VAL A 77 -14.37 16.08 18.00
N SER A 78 -14.92 14.87 18.07
CA SER A 78 -14.29 13.71 17.40
C SER A 78 -14.23 13.86 15.88
N GLN A 79 -15.23 14.53 15.28
CA GLN A 79 -15.25 14.81 13.83
C GLN A 79 -14.23 15.90 13.48
N ALA A 80 -14.21 17.00 14.23
CA ALA A 80 -13.24 18.09 14.06
C ALA A 80 -11.78 17.57 14.16
N ILE A 81 -11.50 16.70 15.14
CA ILE A 81 -10.19 16.07 15.31
C ILE A 81 -9.84 15.20 14.10
N ARG A 82 -10.75 14.34 13.61
CA ARG A 82 -10.50 13.50 12.44
C ARG A 82 -10.19 14.33 11.20
N ASP A 83 -10.96 15.38 10.95
CA ASP A 83 -10.81 16.24 9.78
C ASP A 83 -9.55 17.09 9.85
N ALA A 84 -9.21 17.61 11.03
CA ALA A 84 -7.96 18.31 11.25
C ALA A 84 -6.74 17.38 11.09
N ASN A 85 -6.81 16.14 11.60
CA ASN A 85 -5.74 15.15 11.42
C ASN A 85 -5.54 14.79 9.94
N LYS A 86 -6.62 14.58 9.18
CA LYS A 86 -6.51 14.35 7.74
C LYS A 86 -5.82 15.51 7.03
N LEU A 87 -6.17 16.73 7.37
CA LEU A 87 -5.54 17.94 6.85
C LEU A 87 -4.21 18.27 7.52
N ARG A 88 -3.80 17.50 8.55
CA ARG A 88 -2.60 17.74 9.37
C ARG A 88 -2.53 19.17 9.91
N LEU A 89 -3.66 19.63 10.45
CA LEU A 89 -3.78 20.94 11.04
C LEU A 89 -3.52 20.90 12.54
N PRO A 90 -2.89 21.94 13.10
CA PRO A 90 -2.58 21.96 14.53
C PRO A 90 -3.79 22.32 15.41
N PHE A 91 -4.86 22.90 14.83
CA PHE A 91 -6.04 23.29 15.57
C PHE A 91 -7.34 22.76 14.94
N ALA A 92 -8.28 22.42 15.79
CA ALA A 92 -9.68 22.16 15.45
C ALA A 92 -10.61 22.89 16.39
N PHE A 93 -11.80 23.20 15.93
CA PHE A 93 -12.85 23.77 16.74
C PHE A 93 -14.15 22.98 16.56
N ALA A 94 -14.91 22.84 17.65
CA ALA A 94 -16.26 22.32 17.62
C ALA A 94 -17.20 23.33 18.27
N THR A 95 -18.33 23.63 17.63
CA THR A 95 -19.26 24.66 18.12
C THR A 95 -20.71 24.33 17.80
N ASN A 96 -21.62 24.76 18.68
CA ASN A 96 -23.06 24.77 18.44
C ASN A 96 -23.63 26.20 18.37
N GLY A 97 -22.78 27.21 18.18
CA GLY A 97 -23.15 28.63 18.17
C GLY A 97 -23.29 29.27 19.55
N GLN A 98 -23.39 28.49 20.64
CA GLN A 98 -23.41 28.98 22.02
C GLN A 98 -22.06 28.89 22.69
N LYS A 99 -21.35 27.79 22.44
CA LYS A 99 -20.04 27.47 23.01
C LYS A 99 -19.08 27.04 21.92
N ILE A 100 -17.82 27.30 22.14
CA ILE A 100 -16.72 26.93 21.22
C ILE A 100 -15.71 26.12 22.01
N ARG A 101 -15.48 24.87 21.59
CA ARG A 101 -14.38 24.03 22.06
C ARG A 101 -13.21 24.20 21.10
N GLN A 102 -12.09 24.68 21.61
CA GLN A 102 -10.81 24.71 20.91
C GLN A 102 -10.01 23.46 21.26
N ILE A 103 -9.46 22.83 20.25
CA ILE A 103 -8.59 21.63 20.37
C ILE A 103 -7.24 21.96 19.75
N ASN A 104 -6.18 21.92 20.55
CA ASN A 104 -4.82 22.00 20.08
C ASN A 104 -4.28 20.56 19.88
N LEU A 105 -4.15 20.12 18.64
CA LEU A 105 -3.73 18.76 18.30
C LEU A 105 -2.24 18.48 18.53
N VAL A 106 -1.43 19.52 18.69
CA VAL A 106 0.01 19.38 19.00
C VAL A 106 0.22 19.08 20.48
N THR A 107 -0.53 19.74 21.35
CA THR A 107 -0.38 19.60 22.80
C THR A 107 -1.42 18.67 23.43
N GLY A 108 -2.46 18.29 22.69
CA GLY A 108 -3.62 17.55 23.20
C GLY A 108 -4.54 18.36 24.13
N LYS A 109 -4.31 19.68 24.27
CA LYS A 109 -5.12 20.52 25.15
C LYS A 109 -6.47 20.85 24.51
N GLU A 110 -7.54 20.63 25.26
CA GLU A 110 -8.90 21.05 24.92
C GLU A 110 -9.40 22.08 25.93
N GLU A 111 -10.04 23.14 25.44
CA GLU A 111 -10.59 24.17 26.28
C GLU A 111 -11.81 24.86 25.64
N ASP A 112 -12.75 25.28 26.47
CA ASP A 112 -13.86 26.13 26.01
C ASP A 112 -13.39 27.59 25.94
N ILE A 113 -13.59 28.22 24.79
CA ILE A 113 -13.25 29.62 24.56
C ILE A 113 -14.51 30.46 24.31
N ALA A 114 -14.49 31.74 24.65
CA ALA A 114 -15.62 32.62 24.51
C ALA A 114 -15.79 33.14 23.06
N VAL A 115 -14.71 33.33 22.34
CA VAL A 115 -14.68 33.88 20.98
C VAL A 115 -13.61 33.15 20.18
N PHE A 116 -13.80 33.02 18.86
CA PHE A 116 -12.75 32.49 17.99
C PHE A 116 -11.51 33.38 18.03
N PRO A 117 -10.28 32.81 18.01
CA PRO A 117 -9.08 33.61 17.84
C PRO A 117 -9.11 34.32 16.48
N THR A 118 -8.59 35.56 16.42
CA THR A 118 -8.45 36.27 15.15
C THR A 118 -7.46 35.55 14.21
N PRO A 119 -7.47 35.81 12.89
CA PRO A 119 -6.48 35.22 11.96
C PRO A 119 -5.03 35.40 12.43
N ASP A 120 -4.66 36.59 12.92
CA ASP A 120 -3.32 36.86 13.43
C ASP A 120 -3.02 36.15 14.76
N GLN A 121 -4.00 36.05 15.65
CA GLN A 121 -3.85 35.30 16.91
C GLN A 121 -3.66 33.80 16.64
N LEU A 122 -4.50 33.20 15.80
CA LEU A 122 -4.37 31.79 15.45
C LEU A 122 -3.04 31.53 14.71
N TRP A 123 -2.64 32.44 13.84
CA TRP A 123 -1.36 32.39 13.15
C TRP A 123 -0.18 32.44 14.14
N ALA A 124 -0.23 33.33 15.13
CA ALA A 124 0.82 33.45 16.14
C ALA A 124 0.93 32.18 17.01
N LEU A 125 -0.20 31.52 17.30
CA LEU A 125 -0.22 30.25 18.06
C LEU A 125 0.41 29.08 17.29
N ILE A 126 0.42 29.16 15.96
CA ILE A 126 0.88 28.07 15.08
C ILE A 126 2.33 28.29 14.64
N ASN A 127 2.72 29.53 14.42
CA ASN A 127 4.01 29.85 13.80
C ASN A 127 4.94 30.53 14.80
N GLU A 128 6.12 29.95 15.00
CA GLU A 128 7.26 30.64 15.58
C GLU A 128 7.77 31.76 14.63
N PRO A 129 8.76 32.57 15.00
CA PRO A 129 9.02 33.88 14.43
C PRO A 129 8.96 33.96 12.91
N LYS A 130 8.40 35.04 12.39
CA LYS A 130 8.13 35.32 10.96
C LYS A 130 9.33 34.98 10.09
N ASN A 131 9.17 34.02 9.19
CA ASN A 131 10.08 33.82 8.08
C ASN A 131 9.49 34.49 6.83
N GLU A 132 9.99 35.66 6.47
CA GLU A 132 9.50 36.46 5.34
C GLU A 132 9.50 35.66 4.02
N LEU A 133 10.48 34.79 3.83
CA LEU A 133 10.60 33.96 2.64
C LEU A 133 9.45 32.93 2.53
N VAL A 134 9.00 32.36 3.66
CA VAL A 134 7.83 31.47 3.67
C VAL A 134 6.57 32.23 3.26
N ASP A 135 6.40 33.47 3.74
CA ASP A 135 5.24 34.29 3.40
C ASP A 135 5.26 34.69 1.91
N GLU A 136 6.42 34.95 1.33
CA GLU A 136 6.57 35.16 -0.11
C GLU A 136 6.19 33.94 -0.94
N PHE A 137 6.64 32.74 -0.55
CA PHE A 137 6.26 31.48 -1.22
C PHE A 137 4.77 31.24 -1.17
N ARG A 138 4.12 31.56 -0.05
CA ARG A 138 2.67 31.42 0.14
C ARG A 138 1.87 32.40 -0.70
N ALA A 139 2.38 33.60 -0.89
CA ALA A 139 1.72 34.63 -1.69
C ALA A 139 1.59 34.27 -3.18
N VAL A 140 2.41 33.32 -3.68
CA VAL A 140 2.29 32.79 -5.03
C VAL A 140 1.20 31.73 -5.08
N ASP A 141 0.19 31.94 -5.93
CA ASP A 141 -0.87 30.94 -6.15
C ASP A 141 -0.36 29.66 -6.80
N PHE A 142 -1.08 28.55 -6.55
CA PHE A 142 -0.84 27.30 -7.26
C PHE A 142 -1.34 27.42 -8.70
N GLU A 143 -0.55 27.01 -9.66
CA GLU A 143 -0.95 26.96 -11.07
C GLU A 143 -1.91 25.78 -11.30
N SER A 144 -3.09 26.08 -11.81
CA SER A 144 -4.19 25.11 -11.98
C SER A 144 -4.56 24.83 -13.43
N LYS A 145 -3.72 25.26 -14.38
CA LYS A 145 -4.00 25.19 -15.84
C LYS A 145 -5.39 25.74 -16.17
N GLY A 146 -5.66 26.94 -15.68
CA GLY A 146 -6.94 27.62 -15.88
C GLY A 146 -8.10 27.01 -15.07
N GLY A 147 -7.83 26.34 -13.94
CA GLY A 147 -8.83 25.73 -13.08
C GLY A 147 -9.21 24.30 -13.43
N THR A 148 -8.66 23.73 -14.50
CA THR A 148 -8.96 22.36 -14.95
C THR A 148 -8.31 21.28 -14.09
N GLU A 149 -7.22 21.61 -13.39
CA GLU A 149 -6.47 20.69 -12.55
C GLU A 149 -6.26 21.24 -11.13
N PRO A 150 -7.27 21.20 -10.25
CA PRO A 150 -7.13 21.70 -8.90
C PRO A 150 -6.09 20.91 -8.11
N VAL A 151 -5.35 21.63 -7.27
CA VAL A 151 -4.32 21.02 -6.42
C VAL A 151 -4.98 20.30 -5.25
N ARG A 152 -4.66 19.04 -5.05
CA ARG A 152 -5.20 18.24 -3.95
C ARG A 152 -4.55 18.65 -2.63
N TYR A 153 -5.28 18.49 -1.52
CA TYR A 153 -4.80 18.93 -0.20
C TYR A 153 -3.41 18.39 0.17
N TYR A 154 -3.16 17.10 -0.09
CA TYR A 154 -1.88 16.47 0.23
C TYR A 154 -0.73 16.99 -0.65
N GLN A 155 -1.02 17.36 -1.91
CA GLN A 155 -0.04 17.98 -2.81
C GLN A 155 0.34 19.38 -2.28
N GLN A 156 -0.65 20.17 -1.87
CA GLN A 156 -0.40 21.45 -1.24
C GLN A 156 0.48 21.30 0.00
N LYS A 157 0.15 20.32 0.89
CA LYS A 157 0.94 20.04 2.08
C LYS A 157 2.38 19.63 1.77
N ALA A 158 2.59 18.76 0.77
CA ALA A 158 3.93 18.37 0.35
C ALA A 158 4.75 19.57 -0.12
N VAL A 159 4.15 20.45 -0.93
CA VAL A 159 4.79 21.69 -1.42
C VAL A 159 5.13 22.62 -0.26
N GLU A 160 4.19 22.89 0.64
CA GLU A 160 4.38 23.75 1.81
C GLU A 160 5.54 23.28 2.69
N ASN A 161 5.59 21.97 3.01
CA ASN A 161 6.65 21.40 3.86
C ASN A 161 8.04 21.51 3.23
N VAL A 162 8.16 21.35 1.91
CA VAL A 162 9.44 21.53 1.20
C VAL A 162 9.86 23.00 1.21
N LEU A 163 8.96 23.92 0.89
CA LEU A 163 9.25 25.35 0.85
C LEU A 163 9.60 25.92 2.24
N GLU A 164 8.93 25.43 3.29
CA GLU A 164 9.28 25.75 4.69
C GLU A 164 10.69 25.23 5.05
N GLY A 165 11.07 24.03 4.58
CA GLY A 165 12.42 23.50 4.75
C GLY A 165 13.47 24.36 4.03
N ILE A 166 13.22 24.74 2.78
CA ILE A 166 14.10 25.65 2.01
C ILE A 166 14.26 26.99 2.75
N ALA A 167 13.17 27.55 3.25
CA ALA A 167 13.20 28.83 3.95
C ALA A 167 13.92 28.76 5.30
N LYS A 168 13.98 27.57 5.92
CA LYS A 168 14.76 27.29 7.15
C LYS A 168 16.23 27.03 6.87
N GLY A 169 16.63 26.90 5.60
CA GLY A 169 17.99 26.65 5.17
C GLY A 169 18.35 25.15 5.11
N ASP A 170 17.40 24.26 5.03
CA ASP A 170 17.68 22.84 4.85
C ASP A 170 18.28 22.58 3.47
N ASP A 171 19.40 21.91 3.43
CA ASP A 171 20.11 21.57 2.17
C ASP A 171 19.58 20.29 1.52
N ARG A 172 18.98 19.39 2.31
CA ARG A 172 18.44 18.10 1.86
C ARG A 172 17.03 17.89 2.35
N LEU A 173 16.15 17.47 1.46
CA LEU A 173 14.73 17.30 1.74
C LEU A 173 14.25 16.02 1.06
N LEU A 174 13.31 15.30 1.69
CA LEU A 174 12.72 14.06 1.16
C LEU A 174 11.20 14.14 1.20
N LEU A 175 10.55 13.69 0.13
CA LEU A 175 9.13 13.41 0.08
C LEU A 175 8.91 11.92 -0.23
N THR A 176 8.07 11.27 0.57
CA THR A 176 7.67 9.88 0.35
C THR A 176 6.19 9.84 -0.01
N LEU A 177 5.90 9.59 -1.29
CA LEU A 177 4.54 9.71 -1.86
C LEU A 177 4.26 8.50 -2.75
N ALA A 178 3.15 7.80 -2.51
CA ALA A 178 2.77 6.62 -3.30
C ALA A 178 2.72 6.92 -4.80
N THR A 179 2.91 5.90 -5.62
CA THR A 179 2.79 6.03 -7.08
C THR A 179 1.36 6.45 -7.46
N GLY A 180 1.22 7.36 -8.41
CA GLY A 180 -0.09 7.88 -8.84
C GLY A 180 -0.58 9.11 -8.08
N THR A 181 0.14 9.58 -7.05
CA THR A 181 -0.21 10.77 -6.27
C THR A 181 0.19 12.10 -6.94
N GLY A 182 0.90 12.06 -8.06
CA GLY A 182 1.34 13.25 -8.80
C GLY A 182 2.63 13.86 -8.27
N LYS A 183 3.66 13.04 -7.97
CA LYS A 183 4.99 13.52 -7.57
C LYS A 183 5.55 14.59 -8.50
N THR A 184 5.44 14.39 -9.81
CA THR A 184 5.90 15.35 -10.83
C THR A 184 5.14 16.67 -10.74
N LYS A 185 3.82 16.64 -10.46
CA LYS A 185 3.00 17.84 -10.26
C LYS A 185 3.40 18.59 -8.98
N ILE A 186 3.74 17.87 -7.91
CA ILE A 186 4.30 18.47 -6.69
C ILE A 186 5.63 19.17 -6.98
N ALA A 187 6.55 18.50 -7.71
CA ALA A 187 7.82 19.08 -8.16
C ALA A 187 7.60 20.32 -9.01
N PHE A 188 6.63 20.29 -9.94
CA PHE A 188 6.21 21.45 -10.72
C PHE A 188 5.81 22.63 -9.83
N HIS A 189 4.95 22.42 -8.84
CA HIS A 189 4.48 23.50 -7.96
C HIS A 189 5.59 24.07 -7.07
N ILE A 190 6.52 23.24 -6.61
CA ILE A 190 7.71 23.72 -5.88
C ILE A 190 8.54 24.63 -6.80
N ALA A 191 8.87 24.14 -8.00
CA ALA A 191 9.62 24.91 -9.00
C ALA A 191 8.88 26.20 -9.38
N TRP A 192 7.54 26.14 -9.55
CA TRP A 192 6.70 27.30 -9.89
C TRP A 192 6.81 28.40 -8.85
N LYS A 193 6.62 28.08 -7.58
CA LYS A 193 6.66 29.05 -6.50
C LYS A 193 8.06 29.68 -6.34
N LEU A 194 9.11 28.87 -6.44
CA LEU A 194 10.50 29.36 -6.42
C LEU A 194 10.83 30.24 -7.62
N PHE A 195 10.30 29.91 -8.80
CA PHE A 195 10.52 30.68 -10.01
C PHE A 195 9.81 32.05 -9.98
N GLN A 196 8.56 32.08 -9.50
CA GLN A 196 7.79 33.31 -9.40
C GLN A 196 8.33 34.28 -8.35
N THR A 197 8.84 33.76 -7.22
CA THR A 197 9.47 34.58 -6.16
C THR A 197 10.91 34.97 -6.49
N ARG A 198 11.47 34.49 -7.62
CA ARG A 198 12.88 34.67 -7.98
C ARG A 198 13.84 34.19 -6.90
N TRP A 199 13.39 33.17 -6.12
CA TRP A 199 14.27 32.57 -5.14
C TRP A 199 15.52 31.98 -5.83
N ASN A 200 16.68 32.23 -5.29
CA ASN A 200 17.91 31.59 -5.68
C ASN A 200 18.81 31.39 -4.44
N ARG A 201 19.80 30.53 -4.55
CA ARG A 201 20.66 30.17 -3.42
C ARG A 201 21.50 31.35 -2.87
N SER A 202 21.80 32.33 -3.69
CA SER A 202 22.48 33.56 -3.24
C SER A 202 21.57 34.52 -2.49
N GLY A 203 20.25 34.39 -2.57
CA GLY A 203 19.27 35.21 -1.89
C GLY A 203 19.11 36.63 -2.47
N ASP A 204 19.80 36.96 -3.57
CA ASP A 204 19.81 38.29 -4.16
C ASP A 204 18.58 38.64 -5.01
N LYS A 205 17.77 37.63 -5.40
CA LYS A 205 16.56 37.73 -6.23
C LYS A 205 16.80 38.44 -7.62
N GLN A 206 18.03 38.64 -8.02
CA GLN A 206 18.34 39.30 -9.28
C GLN A 206 18.04 38.41 -10.49
N ARG A 207 18.15 37.11 -10.31
CA ARG A 207 17.81 36.10 -11.31
C ARG A 207 16.78 35.12 -10.81
N ARG A 208 16.12 34.44 -11.73
CA ARG A 208 15.28 33.27 -11.42
C ARG A 208 16.15 32.08 -11.06
N PRO A 209 15.63 31.09 -10.30
CA PRO A 209 16.39 29.89 -9.94
C PRO A 209 16.78 29.07 -11.15
N ARG A 210 17.91 28.37 -11.04
CA ARG A 210 18.29 27.28 -11.93
C ARG A 210 17.99 25.98 -11.23
N ILE A 211 17.05 25.23 -11.78
CA ILE A 211 16.53 23.99 -11.19
C ILE A 211 16.90 22.83 -12.10
N LEU A 212 17.51 21.80 -11.55
CA LEU A 212 17.80 20.56 -12.25
C LEU A 212 16.78 19.50 -11.83
N PHE A 213 16.09 18.90 -12.81
CA PHE A 213 15.24 17.72 -12.62
C PHE A 213 15.97 16.49 -13.17
N LEU A 214 16.37 15.61 -12.26
CA LEU A 214 17.05 14.35 -12.56
C LEU A 214 16.05 13.18 -12.51
N ALA A 215 15.93 12.44 -13.60
CA ALA A 215 15.11 11.25 -13.72
C ALA A 215 15.96 10.01 -14.02
N ASP A 216 15.41 8.83 -13.71
CA ASP A 216 16.04 7.54 -14.02
C ASP A 216 16.01 7.23 -15.53
N ARG A 217 14.92 7.63 -16.21
CA ARG A 217 14.69 7.28 -17.64
C ARG A 217 14.21 8.44 -18.46
N ASN A 218 14.53 8.40 -19.77
CA ASN A 218 14.11 9.42 -20.73
C ASN A 218 12.59 9.65 -20.77
N ILE A 219 11.78 8.59 -20.65
CA ILE A 219 10.32 8.69 -20.63
C ILE A 219 9.86 9.56 -19.45
N LEU A 220 10.42 9.35 -18.26
CA LEU A 220 10.09 10.14 -17.06
C LEU A 220 10.55 11.60 -17.20
N ALA A 221 11.76 11.82 -17.73
CA ALA A 221 12.25 13.17 -17.98
C ALA A 221 11.40 13.91 -19.02
N ASN A 222 10.91 13.23 -20.06
CA ASN A 222 10.01 13.81 -21.06
C ASN A 222 8.60 14.07 -20.49
N GLN A 223 8.05 13.18 -19.65
CA GLN A 223 6.79 13.41 -18.96
C GLN A 223 6.88 14.63 -18.02
N ALA A 224 7.99 14.74 -17.26
CA ALA A 224 8.23 15.90 -16.42
C ALA A 224 8.35 17.19 -17.24
N PHE A 225 9.11 17.17 -18.33
CA PHE A 225 9.24 18.31 -19.24
C PHE A 225 7.87 18.80 -19.75
N ASN A 226 6.98 17.88 -20.15
CA ASN A 226 5.63 18.21 -20.62
C ASN A 226 4.74 18.76 -19.49
N GLU A 227 4.84 18.23 -18.26
CA GLU A 227 4.08 18.73 -17.11
C GLU A 227 4.45 20.19 -16.78
N PHE A 228 5.68 20.61 -17.06
CA PHE A 228 6.18 21.96 -16.84
C PHE A 228 5.81 22.95 -17.97
N SER A 229 4.96 22.58 -18.91
CA SER A 229 4.52 23.45 -20.03
C SER A 229 3.94 24.82 -19.63
N PRO A 230 3.40 25.08 -18.42
CA PRO A 230 2.99 26.42 -18.00
C PRO A 230 4.14 27.43 -17.81
N PHE A 231 5.40 26.96 -17.71
CA PHE A 231 6.55 27.85 -17.68
C PHE A 231 6.82 28.44 -19.08
N PRO A 232 7.46 29.63 -19.15
CA PRO A 232 7.97 30.17 -20.44
C PRO A 232 8.82 29.13 -21.17
N GLU A 233 8.65 29.02 -22.49
CA GLU A 233 9.34 28.00 -23.31
C GLU A 233 10.86 28.12 -23.22
N ASP A 234 11.38 29.35 -23.17
CA ASP A 234 12.82 29.68 -23.06
C ASP A 234 13.38 29.34 -21.67
N ALA A 235 12.53 29.15 -20.66
CA ALA A 235 12.94 28.72 -19.34
C ALA A 235 13.25 27.22 -19.26
N LEU A 236 12.69 26.39 -20.17
CA LEU A 236 12.77 24.94 -20.13
C LEU A 236 13.90 24.41 -21.03
N VAL A 237 14.74 23.55 -20.49
CA VAL A 237 15.88 22.97 -21.23
C VAL A 237 15.88 21.43 -21.06
N ARG A 238 15.80 20.71 -22.18
CA ARG A 238 16.01 19.27 -22.23
C ARG A 238 17.47 18.96 -22.58
N ILE A 239 18.22 18.37 -21.66
CA ILE A 239 19.55 17.87 -21.87
C ILE A 239 19.47 16.41 -22.31
N SER A 240 19.90 16.14 -23.55
CA SER A 240 19.96 14.79 -24.11
C SER A 240 21.34 14.52 -24.68
N PRO A 241 21.77 13.24 -24.81
CA PRO A 241 23.07 12.92 -25.43
C PRO A 241 23.24 13.55 -26.80
N ASP A 242 22.20 13.57 -27.64
CA ASP A 242 22.22 14.16 -28.96
C ASP A 242 22.35 15.69 -28.92
N SER A 243 21.72 16.36 -27.95
CA SER A 243 21.81 17.81 -27.79
C SER A 243 23.20 18.25 -27.36
N VAL A 244 23.84 17.49 -26.46
CA VAL A 244 25.23 17.75 -26.02
C VAL A 244 26.20 17.46 -27.16
N ARG A 245 26.04 16.31 -27.83
CA ARG A 245 26.92 15.95 -28.97
C ARG A 245 26.86 16.95 -30.12
N LYS A 246 25.66 17.42 -30.49
CA LYS A 246 25.50 18.43 -31.59
C LYS A 246 26.08 19.79 -31.25
N LYS A 247 25.99 20.21 -29.97
CA LYS A 247 26.48 21.54 -29.53
C LYS A 247 27.91 21.52 -29.03
N GLY A 248 28.50 20.35 -28.78
CA GLY A 248 29.86 20.20 -28.23
C GLY A 248 30.03 20.73 -26.80
N LYS A 249 28.92 21.09 -26.13
CA LYS A 249 28.88 21.57 -24.75
C LYS A 249 27.51 21.46 -24.15
N VAL A 250 27.43 21.43 -22.82
CA VAL A 250 26.18 21.45 -22.09
C VAL A 250 25.43 22.78 -22.22
N PRO A 251 24.08 22.80 -22.27
CA PRO A 251 23.29 24.02 -22.33
C PRO A 251 23.32 24.76 -20.98
N THR A 252 23.56 26.08 -21.01
CA THR A 252 23.60 26.94 -19.82
C THR A 252 22.48 27.98 -19.78
N ASN A 253 21.81 28.21 -20.93
CA ASN A 253 20.71 29.16 -21.04
C ASN A 253 19.40 28.50 -20.73
N GLY A 254 18.72 28.96 -19.69
CA GLY A 254 17.45 28.48 -19.18
C GLY A 254 17.37 28.49 -17.66
N ASN A 255 16.27 28.04 -17.13
CA ASN A 255 16.01 28.04 -15.70
C ASN A 255 15.71 26.63 -15.15
N ILE A 256 15.07 25.79 -15.94
CA ILE A 256 14.67 24.44 -15.50
C ILE A 256 15.24 23.44 -16.50
N PHE A 257 16.11 22.58 -16.02
CA PHE A 257 16.88 21.65 -16.82
C PHE A 257 16.40 20.21 -16.50
N PHE A 258 16.12 19.43 -17.55
CA PHE A 258 15.66 18.05 -17.42
C PHE A 258 16.69 17.12 -18.05
N THR A 259 17.13 16.12 -17.31
CA THR A 259 18.05 15.09 -17.80
C THR A 259 17.88 13.77 -17.07
N ILE A 260 18.62 12.76 -17.51
CA ILE A 260 18.77 11.48 -16.82
C ILE A 260 20.21 11.32 -16.33
N PHE A 261 20.40 10.49 -15.30
CA PHE A 261 21.72 10.26 -14.69
C PHE A 261 22.77 9.88 -15.72
N GLN A 262 22.46 8.90 -16.59
CA GLN A 262 23.40 8.39 -17.60
C GLN A 262 23.86 9.47 -18.58
N THR A 263 23.00 10.43 -18.93
CA THR A 263 23.38 11.54 -19.81
C THR A 263 24.40 12.46 -19.14
N PHE A 264 24.26 12.66 -17.83
CA PHE A 264 25.19 13.51 -17.08
C PHE A 264 26.53 12.84 -16.82
N GLU A 265 26.58 11.54 -16.71
CA GLU A 265 27.80 10.76 -16.50
C GLU A 265 28.59 10.52 -17.78
N THR A 266 27.94 10.60 -18.95
CA THR A 266 28.63 10.42 -20.23
C THR A 266 29.69 11.48 -20.40
N GLU A 267 30.90 11.06 -20.73
CA GLU A 267 32.04 11.95 -21.05
C GLU A 267 31.94 12.42 -22.48
N SER A 268 31.88 13.72 -22.69
CA SER A 268 31.91 14.34 -24.03
C SER A 268 33.27 14.95 -24.36
N THR A 269 34.01 15.37 -23.33
CA THR A 269 35.28 16.12 -23.45
C THR A 269 36.40 15.55 -22.56
N GLY A 270 36.26 14.29 -22.12
CA GLY A 270 37.15 13.65 -21.11
C GLY A 270 36.80 13.99 -19.68
N VAL A 271 35.65 14.67 -19.48
CA VAL A 271 35.05 14.98 -18.17
C VAL A 271 33.57 14.63 -18.26
N PRO A 272 32.96 14.08 -17.20
CA PRO A 272 31.50 13.87 -17.17
C PRO A 272 30.73 15.16 -17.47
N ASN A 273 29.64 15.07 -18.23
CA ASN A 273 28.86 16.25 -18.66
C ASN A 273 28.44 17.16 -17.50
N PHE A 274 28.20 16.63 -16.30
CA PHE A 274 27.88 17.46 -15.14
C PHE A 274 29.07 18.31 -14.69
N GLY A 275 30.32 17.88 -14.90
CA GLY A 275 31.53 18.58 -14.56
C GLY A 275 31.81 19.78 -15.45
N GLU A 276 31.10 19.96 -16.57
CA GLU A 276 31.16 21.17 -17.40
C GLU A 276 30.41 22.37 -16.78
N TYR A 277 29.58 22.16 -15.80
CA TYR A 277 28.90 23.22 -15.05
C TYR A 277 29.74 23.66 -13.84
N PRO A 278 29.70 24.92 -13.43
CA PRO A 278 30.18 25.35 -12.12
C PRO A 278 29.43 24.61 -11.00
N LYS A 279 30.09 24.33 -9.88
CA LYS A 279 29.48 23.58 -8.74
C LYS A 279 28.26 24.26 -8.15
N ASP A 280 28.17 25.58 -8.23
CA ASP A 280 27.12 26.45 -7.76
C ASP A 280 26.13 26.87 -8.87
N PHE A 281 26.12 26.17 -10.00
CA PHE A 281 25.29 26.52 -11.14
C PHE A 281 23.81 26.35 -10.85
N PHE A 282 23.43 25.27 -10.17
CA PHE A 282 22.06 25.00 -9.80
C PHE A 282 21.74 25.48 -8.38
N ASP A 283 20.52 26.00 -8.18
CA ASP A 283 20.00 26.43 -6.88
C ASP A 283 19.22 25.28 -6.20
N LEU A 284 18.52 24.46 -6.99
CA LEU A 284 17.75 23.30 -6.54
C LEU A 284 17.97 22.12 -7.49
N ILE A 285 18.11 20.94 -6.93
CA ILE A 285 18.12 19.67 -7.67
C ILE A 285 16.96 18.82 -7.17
N ILE A 286 16.09 18.42 -8.08
CA ILE A 286 14.97 17.50 -7.81
C ILE A 286 15.35 16.14 -8.39
N VAL A 287 15.38 15.11 -7.55
CA VAL A 287 15.72 13.74 -7.91
C VAL A 287 14.45 12.89 -7.85
N ASP A 288 13.94 12.50 -9.02
CA ASP A 288 12.78 11.60 -9.08
C ASP A 288 13.21 10.14 -8.93
N GLU A 289 12.43 9.38 -8.17
CA GLU A 289 12.69 7.98 -7.81
C GLU A 289 14.10 7.79 -7.18
N CYS A 290 14.44 8.66 -6.23
CA CYS A 290 15.77 8.75 -5.61
C CYS A 290 16.21 7.49 -4.82
N HIS A 291 15.34 6.49 -4.69
CA HIS A 291 15.65 5.18 -4.12
C HIS A 291 16.28 4.20 -5.11
N ARG A 292 16.37 4.55 -6.40
CA ARG A 292 16.97 3.70 -7.41
C ARG A 292 18.48 3.88 -7.44
N GLY A 293 19.17 2.74 -7.33
CA GLY A 293 20.60 2.60 -7.42
C GLY A 293 20.99 1.24 -6.83
N GLY A 294 21.30 0.24 -7.67
CA GLY A 294 22.04 -0.95 -7.22
C GLY A 294 23.44 -0.53 -6.79
N ALA A 295 24.20 -1.39 -6.12
CA ALA A 295 25.52 -1.08 -5.56
C ALA A 295 26.53 -0.40 -6.55
N ASN A 296 26.31 -0.55 -7.87
CA ASN A 296 27.10 0.13 -8.91
C ASN A 296 26.49 1.47 -9.36
N ASP A 297 25.14 1.65 -9.27
CA ASP A 297 24.46 2.87 -9.69
C ASP A 297 24.40 3.94 -8.58
N GLU A 298 24.47 3.50 -7.31
CA GLU A 298 24.48 4.43 -6.15
C GLU A 298 25.71 5.34 -6.12
N SER A 299 26.84 4.87 -6.65
CA SER A 299 28.05 5.70 -6.76
C SER A 299 27.85 6.87 -7.74
N ASN A 300 26.99 6.72 -8.73
CA ASN A 300 26.91 7.59 -9.88
C ASN A 300 26.00 8.80 -9.64
N TRP A 301 24.74 8.61 -9.24
CA TRP A 301 23.87 9.76 -8.95
C TRP A 301 24.38 10.55 -7.72
N ARG A 302 24.99 9.86 -6.76
CA ARG A 302 25.61 10.49 -5.60
C ARG A 302 26.75 11.42 -5.99
N ALA A 303 27.59 11.01 -6.96
CA ALA A 303 28.67 11.87 -7.47
C ALA A 303 28.13 13.18 -8.07
N ILE A 304 26.99 13.14 -8.78
CA ILE A 304 26.31 14.34 -9.30
C ILE A 304 25.86 15.24 -8.14
N LEU A 305 25.20 14.69 -7.12
CA LEU A 305 24.69 15.45 -5.99
C LEU A 305 25.83 16.02 -5.12
N ASP A 306 26.87 15.26 -4.91
CA ASP A 306 28.06 15.72 -4.15
C ASP A 306 28.80 16.82 -4.90
N TYR A 307 28.86 16.76 -6.25
CA TYR A 307 29.44 17.80 -7.07
C TYR A 307 28.67 19.13 -6.94
N PHE A 308 27.32 19.06 -6.97
CA PHE A 308 26.45 20.23 -6.82
C PHE A 308 26.00 20.42 -5.38
N SER A 309 26.83 20.07 -4.40
CA SER A 309 26.51 20.20 -2.97
C SER A 309 26.06 21.60 -2.51
N PRO A 310 26.41 22.72 -3.19
CA PRO A 310 25.83 24.03 -2.85
C PRO A 310 24.34 24.17 -3.11
N ALA A 311 23.76 23.35 -4.02
CA ALA A 311 22.32 23.37 -4.32
C ALA A 311 21.51 22.71 -3.22
N VAL A 312 20.27 23.17 -3.00
CA VAL A 312 19.27 22.41 -2.23
C VAL A 312 18.91 21.14 -3.00
N GLN A 313 18.79 20.02 -2.33
CA GLN A 313 18.53 18.72 -2.94
C GLN A 313 17.22 18.12 -2.42
N LEU A 314 16.26 17.91 -3.32
CA LEU A 314 14.97 17.34 -3.02
C LEU A 314 14.86 15.93 -3.63
N GLY A 315 14.78 14.91 -2.79
CA GLY A 315 14.46 13.55 -3.18
C GLY A 315 12.95 13.29 -3.22
N LEU A 316 12.48 12.63 -4.28
CA LEU A 316 11.12 12.12 -4.41
C LEU A 316 11.18 10.59 -4.47
N THR A 317 10.40 9.90 -3.66
CA THR A 317 10.31 8.43 -3.66
C THR A 317 8.88 7.95 -3.50
N ALA A 318 8.57 6.77 -4.07
CA ALA A 318 7.28 6.11 -3.91
C ALA A 318 7.29 5.04 -2.81
N THR A 319 8.42 4.80 -2.17
CA THR A 319 8.60 3.70 -1.23
C THR A 319 8.96 4.19 0.17
N PRO A 320 8.30 3.64 1.23
CA PRO A 320 8.65 3.96 2.60
C PRO A 320 10.04 3.41 2.94
N LYS A 321 10.59 3.88 4.07
CA LYS A 321 11.89 3.41 4.58
C LYS A 321 11.85 1.91 4.86
N ARG A 322 12.74 1.16 4.22
CA ARG A 322 12.93 -0.28 4.37
C ARG A 322 14.43 -0.59 4.22
N ARG A 323 14.81 -1.86 4.39
CA ARG A 323 16.22 -2.30 4.27
C ARG A 323 16.81 -1.98 2.89
N ASP A 324 16.01 -2.08 1.84
CA ASP A 324 16.44 -1.91 0.45
C ASP A 324 16.73 -0.46 0.04
N ASN A 325 16.32 0.55 0.86
CA ASN A 325 16.50 1.97 0.56
C ASN A 325 17.03 2.78 1.75
N VAL A 326 17.72 2.13 2.69
CA VAL A 326 18.29 2.76 3.89
C VAL A 326 19.23 3.91 3.50
N ASP A 327 20.03 3.75 2.46
CA ASP A 327 21.01 4.75 2.02
C ASP A 327 20.36 6.03 1.50
N THR A 328 19.20 5.93 0.84
CA THR A 328 18.41 7.10 0.43
C THR A 328 17.98 7.92 1.65
N TYR A 329 17.48 7.26 2.69
CA TYR A 329 17.05 7.91 3.92
C TYR A 329 18.25 8.40 4.76
N ALA A 330 19.38 7.72 4.72
CA ALA A 330 20.62 8.20 5.34
C ALA A 330 21.12 9.47 4.66
N TYR A 331 20.95 9.62 3.34
CA TYR A 331 21.38 10.77 2.59
C TYR A 331 20.46 11.99 2.73
N PHE A 332 19.14 11.80 2.51
CA PHE A 332 18.16 12.90 2.52
C PHE A 332 17.56 13.18 3.90
N GLY A 333 17.70 12.27 4.86
CA GLY A 333 17.04 12.36 6.17
C GLY A 333 15.61 11.82 6.15
N GLU A 334 14.89 12.04 7.26
CA GLU A 334 13.49 11.65 7.38
C GLU A 334 12.60 12.50 6.47
N PRO A 335 11.51 11.92 5.90
CA PRO A 335 10.65 12.64 4.98
C PRO A 335 9.99 13.85 5.62
N ARG A 336 10.02 14.98 4.93
CA ARG A 336 9.25 16.17 5.32
C ARG A 336 7.75 15.94 5.23
N TYR A 337 7.34 15.05 4.33
CA TYR A 337 5.94 14.67 4.17
C TYR A 337 5.85 13.25 3.61
N THR A 338 4.90 12.49 4.14
CA THR A 338 4.60 11.13 3.69
C THR A 338 3.11 11.04 3.35
N TYR A 339 2.80 10.41 2.20
CA TYR A 339 1.44 10.11 1.79
C TYR A 339 1.40 8.71 1.15
N SER A 340 0.84 7.77 1.89
CA SER A 340 0.84 6.34 1.56
C SER A 340 -0.21 5.98 0.51
N LEU A 341 -0.12 4.78 -0.04
CA LEU A 341 -1.14 4.21 -0.91
C LEU A 341 -2.46 4.03 -0.16
N LYS A 342 -2.38 3.59 1.11
CA LYS A 342 -3.52 3.44 2.04
C LYS A 342 -4.29 4.76 2.19
N GLU A 343 -3.58 5.86 2.46
CA GLU A 343 -4.19 7.19 2.56
C GLU A 343 -4.82 7.60 1.23
N GLY A 344 -4.13 7.43 0.11
CA GLY A 344 -4.63 7.79 -1.21
C GLY A 344 -5.88 7.02 -1.64
N ILE A 345 -5.98 5.73 -1.29
CA ILE A 345 -7.18 4.90 -1.49
C ILE A 345 -8.29 5.33 -0.53
N GLY A 346 -7.97 5.54 0.75
CA GLY A 346 -8.93 5.99 1.75
C GLY A 346 -9.56 7.33 1.42
N ASP A 347 -8.78 8.25 0.88
CA ASP A 347 -9.23 9.57 0.45
C ASP A 347 -9.93 9.57 -0.93
N GLY A 348 -9.92 8.43 -1.64
CA GLY A 348 -10.53 8.29 -2.95
C GLY A 348 -9.78 8.97 -4.09
N PHE A 349 -8.49 9.27 -3.91
CA PHE A 349 -7.60 9.80 -4.95
C PHE A 349 -6.84 8.73 -5.72
N LEU A 350 -6.85 7.49 -5.22
CA LEU A 350 -6.27 6.32 -5.87
C LEU A 350 -7.30 5.18 -5.94
N THR A 351 -7.19 4.36 -6.98
CA THR A 351 -8.05 3.19 -7.16
C THR A 351 -7.63 2.07 -6.22
N PRO A 352 -8.55 1.46 -5.48
CA PRO A 352 -8.28 0.29 -4.64
C PRO A 352 -7.95 -0.94 -5.50
N PHE A 353 -7.35 -1.96 -4.90
CA PHE A 353 -6.91 -3.17 -5.59
C PHE A 353 -7.51 -4.44 -5.00
N ARG A 354 -7.53 -5.49 -5.81
CA ARG A 354 -7.80 -6.88 -5.43
C ARG A 354 -6.58 -7.72 -5.74
N VAL A 355 -6.35 -8.76 -4.95
CA VAL A 355 -5.29 -9.73 -5.20
C VAL A 355 -5.91 -11.08 -5.50
N ARG A 356 -5.51 -11.69 -6.62
CA ARG A 356 -5.88 -13.03 -6.99
C ARG A 356 -4.60 -13.83 -7.14
N LYS A 357 -4.38 -14.76 -6.22
CA LYS A 357 -3.21 -15.64 -6.21
C LYS A 357 -3.48 -16.87 -7.03
N TYR A 358 -2.48 -17.31 -7.79
CA TYR A 358 -2.48 -18.55 -8.55
C TYR A 358 -1.34 -19.42 -8.04
N GLN A 359 -1.68 -20.63 -7.63
CA GLN A 359 -0.71 -21.67 -7.34
C GLN A 359 -0.83 -22.71 -8.46
N THR A 360 0.27 -23.00 -9.14
CA THR A 360 0.31 -23.95 -10.24
C THR A 360 1.07 -25.20 -9.82
N THR A 361 0.76 -26.33 -10.44
CA THR A 361 1.28 -27.65 -10.08
C THR A 361 2.77 -27.81 -10.36
N ILE A 362 3.41 -26.88 -11.07
CA ILE A 362 4.85 -26.91 -11.36
C ILE A 362 5.46 -25.61 -10.88
N ASP A 363 5.57 -25.46 -9.57
CA ASP A 363 6.32 -24.35 -8.95
C ASP A 363 7.78 -24.75 -8.67
N GLU A 364 8.06 -26.08 -8.66
CA GLU A 364 9.38 -26.66 -8.63
C GLU A 364 9.47 -27.80 -9.65
N TYR A 365 10.62 -27.97 -10.30
CA TYR A 365 10.85 -29.02 -11.29
C TYR A 365 12.24 -29.66 -11.11
N ALA A 366 12.29 -30.99 -11.05
CA ALA A 366 13.52 -31.76 -11.05
C ALA A 366 13.52 -32.66 -12.29
N PHE A 367 14.51 -32.49 -13.17
CA PHE A 367 14.68 -33.35 -14.33
C PHE A 367 15.19 -34.73 -13.88
N VAL A 368 14.39 -35.78 -14.09
CA VAL A 368 14.70 -37.16 -13.72
C VAL A 368 14.98 -38.07 -14.93
N GLY A 369 15.01 -37.50 -16.14
CA GLY A 369 15.38 -38.21 -17.37
C GLY A 369 14.18 -38.76 -18.16
N ASP A 370 12.96 -38.56 -17.70
CA ASP A 370 11.74 -39.04 -18.36
C ASP A 370 11.16 -38.04 -19.38
N ASP A 371 11.56 -36.74 -19.24
CA ASP A 371 11.07 -35.68 -20.11
C ASP A 371 11.96 -35.45 -21.33
N THR A 372 11.37 -35.01 -22.43
CA THR A 372 12.11 -34.74 -23.68
C THR A 372 12.66 -33.31 -23.66
N VAL A 373 13.99 -33.18 -23.64
CA VAL A 373 14.67 -31.88 -23.79
C VAL A 373 14.65 -31.48 -25.26
N LEU A 374 13.92 -30.38 -25.58
CA LEU A 374 13.77 -29.89 -26.96
C LEU A 374 15.00 -29.10 -27.43
N ALA A 375 15.67 -28.40 -26.54
CA ALA A 375 16.89 -27.64 -26.82
C ALA A 375 17.70 -27.38 -25.55
N GLY A 376 19.04 -27.38 -25.69
CA GLY A 376 19.98 -27.15 -24.58
C GLY A 376 20.24 -28.37 -23.71
N GLU A 377 20.88 -28.14 -22.58
CA GLU A 377 21.21 -29.17 -21.59
C GLU A 377 20.52 -28.86 -20.26
N VAL A 378 19.94 -29.88 -19.64
CA VAL A 378 19.29 -29.80 -18.33
C VAL A 378 20.09 -30.66 -17.35
N GLU A 379 20.46 -30.13 -16.20
CA GLU A 379 21.20 -30.85 -15.15
C GLU A 379 20.29 -31.87 -14.46
N ALA A 380 20.61 -33.14 -14.57
CA ALA A 380 19.87 -34.22 -13.92
C ALA A 380 19.95 -34.09 -12.38
N GLY A 381 18.81 -34.18 -11.71
CA GLY A 381 18.70 -34.08 -10.26
C GLY A 381 18.79 -32.67 -9.68
N ARG A 382 18.94 -31.64 -10.50
CA ARG A 382 18.84 -30.24 -10.06
C ARG A 382 17.38 -29.90 -9.87
N LEU A 383 17.08 -29.29 -8.73
CA LEU A 383 15.77 -28.70 -8.46
C LEU A 383 15.72 -27.27 -9.05
N TYR A 384 14.83 -27.04 -10.01
CA TYR A 384 14.54 -25.72 -10.59
C TYR A 384 13.35 -25.10 -9.89
N THR A 385 13.49 -23.86 -9.48
CA THR A 385 12.48 -23.11 -8.74
C THR A 385 11.93 -21.94 -9.56
N GLU A 386 10.94 -21.22 -9.05
CA GLU A 386 10.38 -20.03 -9.72
C GLU A 386 11.45 -19.00 -10.15
N ALA A 387 12.57 -18.92 -9.46
CA ALA A 387 13.68 -18.05 -9.83
C ALA A 387 14.42 -18.48 -11.12
N ASP A 388 14.37 -19.79 -11.45
CA ASP A 388 15.05 -20.41 -12.58
C ASP A 388 14.16 -20.47 -13.83
N PHE A 389 12.83 -20.57 -13.65
CA PHE A 389 11.88 -20.65 -14.75
C PHE A 389 11.94 -19.42 -15.66
N ASN A 390 11.88 -19.68 -16.96
CA ASN A 390 11.96 -18.68 -18.03
C ASN A 390 13.26 -17.86 -18.07
N LYS A 391 14.27 -18.29 -17.29
CA LYS A 391 15.64 -17.78 -17.33
C LYS A 391 16.63 -18.91 -17.69
N LEU A 392 16.63 -19.99 -16.91
CA LEU A 392 17.50 -21.15 -17.09
C LEU A 392 16.77 -22.31 -17.76
N ILE A 393 15.49 -22.53 -17.42
CA ILE A 393 14.64 -23.56 -17.99
C ILE A 393 13.31 -22.99 -18.42
N ILE A 394 12.78 -23.46 -19.56
CA ILE A 394 11.48 -23.08 -20.10
C ILE A 394 10.64 -24.35 -20.23
N ILE A 395 9.47 -24.35 -19.58
CA ILE A 395 8.46 -25.41 -19.71
C ILE A 395 7.23 -24.79 -20.34
N LYS A 396 7.01 -25.08 -21.63
CA LYS A 396 5.97 -24.43 -22.45
C LYS A 396 4.57 -24.74 -21.93
N GLU A 397 4.32 -25.99 -21.56
CA GLU A 397 3.04 -26.47 -21.02
C GLU A 397 2.66 -25.74 -19.72
N ARG A 398 3.64 -25.41 -18.88
CA ARG A 398 3.43 -24.60 -17.67
C ARG A 398 2.92 -23.19 -18.01
N GLU A 399 3.53 -22.56 -19.00
CA GLU A 399 3.15 -21.21 -19.40
C GLU A 399 1.80 -21.22 -20.17
N GLU A 400 1.52 -22.24 -20.96
CA GLU A 400 0.21 -22.43 -21.60
C GLU A 400 -0.89 -22.59 -20.56
N TYR A 401 -0.67 -23.37 -19.51
CA TYR A 401 -1.62 -23.54 -18.42
C TYR A 401 -1.83 -22.24 -17.62
N ARG A 402 -0.75 -21.51 -17.31
CA ARG A 402 -0.85 -20.20 -16.65
C ARG A 402 -1.65 -19.19 -17.47
N VAL A 403 -1.46 -19.16 -18.78
CA VAL A 403 -2.23 -18.30 -19.68
C VAL A 403 -3.69 -18.72 -19.73
N GLU A 404 -3.99 -20.02 -19.75
CA GLU A 404 -5.36 -20.53 -19.71
C GLU A 404 -6.08 -20.07 -18.44
N LEU A 405 -5.49 -20.31 -17.25
CA LEU A 405 -6.03 -19.83 -15.97
C LEU A 405 -6.25 -18.31 -15.96
N LEU A 406 -5.33 -17.56 -16.55
CA LEU A 406 -5.43 -16.11 -16.65
C LEU A 406 -6.59 -15.69 -17.55
N MET A 407 -6.67 -16.23 -18.77
CA MET A 407 -7.66 -15.86 -19.77
C MET A 407 -9.10 -16.16 -19.32
N ASP A 408 -9.31 -17.23 -18.55
CA ASP A 408 -10.60 -17.57 -17.93
C ASP A 408 -11.09 -16.51 -16.94
N GLN A 409 -10.17 -15.72 -16.40
CA GLN A 409 -10.46 -14.72 -15.36
C GLN A 409 -10.45 -13.29 -15.88
N LEU A 410 -9.87 -13.04 -17.05
CA LEU A 410 -9.79 -11.72 -17.64
C LEU A 410 -11.08 -11.37 -18.40
N ASN A 411 -11.54 -10.14 -18.21
CA ASN A 411 -12.45 -9.54 -19.15
C ASN A 411 -11.66 -9.16 -20.43
N PRO A 412 -12.01 -9.68 -21.61
CA PRO A 412 -11.24 -9.49 -22.85
C PRO A 412 -11.16 -8.03 -23.33
N ASN A 413 -11.93 -7.13 -22.74
CA ASN A 413 -11.93 -5.70 -23.09
C ASN A 413 -11.16 -4.83 -22.08
N GLU A 414 -10.59 -5.43 -21.05
CA GLU A 414 -9.88 -4.69 -19.99
C GLU A 414 -8.38 -4.60 -20.24
N LYS A 415 -7.85 -3.38 -20.18
CA LYS A 415 -6.40 -3.14 -20.32
C LYS A 415 -5.62 -3.88 -19.27
N THR A 416 -4.67 -4.71 -19.72
CA THR A 416 -3.89 -5.64 -18.92
C THR A 416 -2.39 -5.47 -19.20
N ILE A 417 -1.55 -5.47 -18.16
CA ILE A 417 -0.09 -5.54 -18.30
C ILE A 417 0.40 -6.82 -17.65
N ILE A 418 1.23 -7.59 -18.39
CA ILE A 418 1.82 -8.86 -17.94
C ILE A 418 3.33 -8.69 -17.82
N PHE A 419 3.86 -8.88 -16.62
CA PHE A 419 5.28 -8.83 -16.31
C PHE A 419 5.91 -10.21 -16.40
N CYS A 420 6.83 -10.39 -17.34
CA CYS A 420 7.50 -11.64 -17.69
C CYS A 420 8.98 -11.62 -17.26
N ALA A 421 9.59 -12.81 -17.09
CA ALA A 421 10.95 -12.96 -16.60
C ALA A 421 12.02 -12.42 -17.58
N THR A 422 11.82 -12.69 -18.88
CA THR A 422 12.73 -12.31 -19.97
C THR A 422 11.95 -11.77 -21.16
N GLN A 423 12.64 -11.20 -22.13
CA GLN A 423 12.03 -10.76 -23.40
C GLN A 423 11.50 -11.94 -24.20
N ALA A 424 12.18 -13.08 -24.17
CA ALA A 424 11.72 -14.33 -24.80
C ALA A 424 10.46 -14.86 -24.13
N HIS A 425 10.40 -14.84 -22.80
CA HIS A 425 9.18 -15.18 -22.05
C HIS A 425 8.01 -14.27 -22.42
N ALA A 426 8.23 -12.94 -22.51
CA ALA A 426 7.20 -11.99 -22.92
C ALA A 426 6.69 -12.25 -24.35
N LEU A 427 7.56 -12.69 -25.24
CA LEU A 427 7.21 -13.11 -26.60
C LEU A 427 6.32 -14.35 -26.58
N MET A 428 6.73 -15.38 -25.84
CA MET A 428 5.99 -16.63 -25.70
C MET A 428 4.59 -16.41 -25.13
N ILE A 429 4.45 -15.65 -24.04
CA ILE A 429 3.16 -15.33 -23.43
C ILE A 429 2.26 -14.57 -24.43
N ARG A 430 2.81 -13.57 -25.16
CA ARG A 430 2.08 -12.87 -26.21
C ARG A 430 1.52 -13.85 -27.26
N ASP A 431 2.34 -14.79 -27.73
CA ASP A 431 1.96 -15.72 -28.78
C ASP A 431 0.86 -16.68 -28.30
N ILE A 432 1.03 -17.27 -27.10
CA ILE A 432 0.00 -18.13 -26.50
C ILE A 432 -1.33 -17.39 -26.33
N ILE A 433 -1.31 -16.13 -25.86
CA ILE A 433 -2.53 -15.31 -25.74
C ILE A 433 -3.17 -15.08 -27.13
N ASN A 434 -2.36 -14.73 -28.13
CA ASN A 434 -2.87 -14.46 -29.48
C ASN A 434 -3.39 -15.71 -30.19
N GLU A 435 -2.91 -16.90 -29.85
CA GLU A 435 -3.46 -18.17 -30.33
C GLU A 435 -4.82 -18.50 -29.69
N ARG A 436 -5.01 -18.13 -28.40
CA ARG A 436 -6.21 -18.48 -27.61
C ARG A 436 -7.27 -17.38 -27.57
N LYS A 437 -6.96 -16.16 -28.02
CA LYS A 437 -7.88 -15.01 -27.96
C LYS A 437 -9.13 -15.21 -28.82
N THR A 438 -10.24 -14.68 -28.37
CA THR A 438 -11.49 -14.55 -29.15
C THR A 438 -11.54 -13.29 -30.01
N ASN A 439 -10.76 -12.27 -29.66
CA ASN A 439 -10.70 -11.01 -30.41
C ASN A 439 -9.93 -11.20 -31.73
N PRO A 440 -10.50 -10.84 -32.90
CA PRO A 440 -9.86 -11.06 -34.19
C PRO A 440 -8.65 -10.14 -34.47
N ASN A 441 -8.46 -9.08 -33.70
CA ASN A 441 -7.40 -8.11 -33.96
C ASN A 441 -6.01 -8.71 -33.70
N THR A 442 -5.10 -8.57 -34.65
CA THR A 442 -3.74 -9.12 -34.59
C THR A 442 -2.87 -8.42 -33.55
N THR A 443 -3.19 -7.17 -33.19
CA THR A 443 -2.50 -6.36 -32.18
C THR A 443 -3.22 -6.34 -30.83
N TYR A 444 -4.12 -7.32 -30.60
CA TYR A 444 -4.82 -7.46 -29.31
C TYR A 444 -3.86 -7.61 -28.12
N CYS A 445 -2.90 -8.52 -28.24
CA CYS A 445 -1.80 -8.69 -27.31
C CYS A 445 -0.48 -8.38 -28.02
N VAL A 446 0.29 -7.43 -27.52
CA VAL A 446 1.58 -7.03 -28.10
C VAL A 446 2.69 -7.04 -27.05
N ARG A 447 3.91 -7.32 -27.49
CA ARG A 447 5.10 -7.25 -26.66
C ARG A 447 5.68 -5.83 -26.69
N VAL A 448 6.06 -5.31 -25.52
CA VAL A 448 6.73 -4.01 -25.38
C VAL A 448 7.98 -4.18 -24.51
N THR A 449 9.11 -4.44 -25.14
CA THR A 449 10.41 -4.58 -24.51
C THR A 449 11.43 -3.64 -25.20
N ALA A 450 12.71 -3.77 -24.90
CA ALA A 450 13.74 -2.96 -25.57
C ALA A 450 13.89 -3.31 -27.05
N ASP A 451 13.62 -4.55 -27.43
CA ASP A 451 13.85 -5.06 -28.79
C ASP A 451 12.87 -4.49 -29.83
N GLU A 452 11.64 -4.09 -29.42
CA GLU A 452 10.66 -3.53 -30.36
C GLU A 452 10.98 -2.10 -30.80
N GLY A 453 11.89 -1.39 -30.11
CA GLY A 453 12.29 -0.04 -30.48
C GLY A 453 11.11 0.93 -30.65
N SER A 454 11.06 1.63 -31.79
CA SER A 454 10.01 2.63 -32.08
C SER A 454 8.60 2.05 -32.22
N ILE A 455 8.47 0.79 -32.66
CA ILE A 455 7.17 0.10 -32.79
C ILE A 455 6.61 -0.20 -31.39
N GLY A 456 7.46 -0.66 -30.47
CA GLY A 456 7.08 -0.87 -29.08
C GLY A 456 6.65 0.42 -28.38
N ASP A 457 7.32 1.52 -28.69
CA ASP A 457 6.95 2.85 -28.18
C ASP A 457 5.61 3.35 -28.78
N GLN A 458 5.31 2.99 -30.03
CA GLN A 458 4.00 3.28 -30.61
C GLN A 458 2.89 2.44 -29.94
N TYR A 459 3.10 1.14 -29.75
CA TYR A 459 2.14 0.29 -29.03
C TYR A 459 1.91 0.81 -27.59
N LEU A 460 2.94 1.30 -26.92
CA LEU A 460 2.79 1.89 -25.60
C LEU A 460 1.94 3.17 -25.66
N ARG A 461 2.17 4.06 -26.62
CA ARG A 461 1.35 5.28 -26.79
C ARG A 461 -0.11 4.92 -27.06
N ASP A 462 -0.37 3.96 -27.95
CA ASP A 462 -1.72 3.50 -28.27
C ASP A 462 -2.41 2.84 -27.05
N PHE A 463 -1.67 2.10 -26.24
CA PHE A 463 -2.18 1.52 -25.01
C PHE A 463 -2.50 2.59 -23.94
N GLN A 464 -1.71 3.65 -23.86
CA GLN A 464 -1.92 4.77 -22.93
C GLN A 464 -3.08 5.68 -23.35
N ASP A 465 -3.42 5.69 -24.63
CA ASP A 465 -4.56 6.42 -25.13
C ASP A 465 -5.87 5.79 -24.60
N ASN A 466 -6.65 6.58 -23.88
CA ASN A 466 -7.88 6.11 -23.26
C ASN A 466 -9.03 5.89 -24.26
N GLU A 467 -8.96 6.51 -25.46
CA GLU A 467 -9.94 6.34 -26.53
C GLU A 467 -9.69 5.07 -27.34
N LYS A 468 -8.50 4.46 -27.21
CA LYS A 468 -8.14 3.23 -27.92
C LYS A 468 -8.32 2.01 -27.03
N THR A 469 -9.02 1.00 -27.55
CA THR A 469 -9.18 -0.29 -26.88
C THR A 469 -8.07 -1.28 -27.23
N ILE A 470 -7.39 -1.07 -28.36
CA ILE A 470 -6.30 -1.89 -28.88
C ILE A 470 -4.99 -1.10 -28.88
N PRO A 471 -3.88 -1.66 -28.42
CA PRO A 471 -3.72 -2.98 -27.78
C PRO A 471 -4.47 -3.07 -26.45
N THR A 472 -5.04 -4.26 -26.16
CA THR A 472 -5.69 -4.52 -24.86
C THR A 472 -4.72 -5.10 -23.86
N ILE A 473 -3.79 -5.95 -24.29
CA ILE A 473 -2.82 -6.62 -23.42
C ILE A 473 -1.40 -6.25 -23.86
N LEU A 474 -0.56 -5.86 -22.89
CA LEU A 474 0.87 -5.69 -23.07
C LEU A 474 1.63 -6.76 -22.32
N THR A 475 2.57 -7.45 -22.96
CA THR A 475 3.57 -8.27 -22.31
C THR A 475 4.90 -7.55 -22.27
N THR A 476 5.60 -7.59 -21.13
CA THR A 476 6.87 -6.89 -20.94
C THR A 476 7.79 -7.65 -19.97
N SER A 477 9.07 -7.36 -20.04
CA SER A 477 10.02 -7.84 -19.03
C SER A 477 10.26 -6.77 -17.94
N GLN A 478 11.15 -5.81 -18.19
CA GLN A 478 11.51 -4.75 -17.24
C GLN A 478 11.09 -3.35 -17.71
N LYS A 479 10.88 -3.16 -19.02
CA LYS A 479 10.69 -1.83 -19.63
C LYS A 479 9.51 -1.06 -19.01
N LEU A 480 8.40 -1.72 -18.69
CA LEU A 480 7.15 -1.08 -18.24
C LEU A 480 6.98 -1.05 -16.70
N SER A 481 7.97 -1.50 -15.93
CA SER A 481 7.93 -1.33 -14.47
C SER A 481 7.87 0.17 -14.07
N THR A 482 8.40 1.05 -14.93
CA THR A 482 8.33 2.52 -14.77
C THR A 482 7.91 3.18 -16.09
N GLY A 483 7.38 4.42 -16.01
CA GLY A 483 7.10 5.25 -17.18
C GLY A 483 5.77 5.01 -17.92
N VAL A 484 4.95 4.03 -17.51
CA VAL A 484 3.61 3.81 -18.09
C VAL A 484 2.59 4.72 -17.41
N ASP A 485 1.87 5.52 -18.19
CA ASP A 485 0.80 6.39 -17.72
C ASP A 485 -0.56 6.04 -18.38
N ALA A 486 -0.98 4.80 -18.27
CA ALA A 486 -2.30 4.37 -18.70
C ALA A 486 -3.26 4.36 -17.50
N ARG A 487 -4.27 5.24 -17.51
CA ARG A 487 -5.21 5.37 -16.38
C ARG A 487 -6.16 4.17 -16.29
N ASN A 488 -6.53 3.57 -17.43
CA ASN A 488 -7.49 2.48 -17.51
C ASN A 488 -6.88 1.06 -17.40
N ILE A 489 -5.72 0.92 -16.72
CA ILE A 489 -5.20 -0.43 -16.42
C ILE A 489 -6.09 -1.06 -15.36
N ARG A 490 -6.68 -2.22 -15.68
CA ARG A 490 -7.58 -2.96 -14.78
C ARG A 490 -6.97 -4.24 -14.26
N ASN A 491 -5.96 -4.78 -14.96
CA ASN A 491 -5.29 -6.01 -14.57
C ASN A 491 -3.77 -5.83 -14.64
N ILE A 492 -3.09 -6.26 -13.58
CA ILE A 492 -1.64 -6.37 -13.49
C ILE A 492 -1.32 -7.84 -13.22
N VAL A 493 -0.54 -8.46 -14.09
CA VAL A 493 -0.22 -9.89 -14.02
C VAL A 493 1.27 -10.06 -13.73
N LEU A 494 1.58 -10.78 -12.66
CA LEU A 494 2.95 -11.09 -12.23
C LEU A 494 3.28 -12.53 -12.61
N MET A 495 4.05 -12.73 -13.69
CA MET A 495 4.53 -14.03 -14.17
C MET A 495 6.05 -14.19 -14.03
N ARG A 496 6.68 -13.36 -13.23
CA ARG A 496 8.09 -13.43 -12.87
C ARG A 496 8.33 -13.11 -11.40
N PRO A 497 9.36 -13.68 -10.79
CA PRO A 497 9.77 -13.29 -9.45
C PRO A 497 10.01 -11.77 -9.37
N ILE A 498 9.55 -11.16 -8.30
CA ILE A 498 9.82 -9.78 -7.94
C ILE A 498 10.92 -9.81 -6.88
N ASN A 499 11.99 -9.03 -7.07
CA ASN A 499 13.18 -9.12 -6.24
C ASN A 499 13.27 -8.05 -5.15
N SER A 500 12.41 -7.02 -5.22
CA SER A 500 12.41 -5.95 -4.22
C SER A 500 11.02 -5.37 -3.99
N ILE A 501 10.81 -4.83 -2.78
CA ILE A 501 9.61 -4.09 -2.43
C ILE A 501 9.41 -2.85 -3.32
N ILE A 502 10.51 -2.21 -3.71
CA ILE A 502 10.51 -1.04 -4.58
C ILE A 502 9.87 -1.39 -5.92
N GLU A 503 10.35 -2.46 -6.56
CA GLU A 503 9.83 -2.93 -7.83
C GLU A 503 8.34 -3.31 -7.72
N PHE A 504 7.97 -4.04 -6.67
CA PHE A 504 6.59 -4.41 -6.39
C PHE A 504 5.68 -3.16 -6.31
N LYS A 505 6.05 -2.16 -5.49
CA LYS A 505 5.26 -0.92 -5.34
C LYS A 505 5.15 -0.14 -6.65
N GLN A 506 6.18 -0.11 -7.47
CA GLN A 506 6.15 0.55 -8.78
C GLN A 506 5.22 -0.16 -9.76
N ILE A 507 5.23 -1.49 -9.78
CA ILE A 507 4.35 -2.31 -10.63
C ILE A 507 2.88 -2.09 -10.22
N ILE A 508 2.54 -2.25 -8.92
CA ILE A 508 1.15 -2.05 -8.46
C ILE A 508 0.69 -0.62 -8.73
N GLY A 509 1.57 0.34 -8.55
CA GLY A 509 1.30 1.75 -8.81
C GLY A 509 0.83 2.08 -10.23
N ARG A 510 0.99 1.16 -11.19
CA ARG A 510 0.42 1.31 -12.55
C ARG A 510 -1.10 1.19 -12.56
N GLY A 511 -1.67 0.38 -11.66
CA GLY A 511 -3.11 0.18 -11.53
C GLY A 511 -3.82 1.22 -10.65
N THR A 512 -3.12 2.01 -9.87
CA THR A 512 -3.74 2.87 -8.84
C THR A 512 -4.42 4.13 -9.38
N ARG A 513 -4.23 4.50 -10.64
CA ARG A 513 -4.81 5.72 -11.22
C ARG A 513 -6.32 5.62 -11.35
N LEU A 514 -7.00 6.73 -11.03
CA LEU A 514 -8.44 6.84 -11.22
C LEU A 514 -8.81 6.89 -12.71
N TYR A 515 -9.90 6.20 -13.04
CA TYR A 515 -10.54 6.24 -14.35
C TYR A 515 -12.03 5.98 -14.19
N ASP A 516 -12.86 6.59 -15.04
CA ASP A 516 -14.30 6.43 -14.98
C ASP A 516 -14.71 4.96 -15.16
N GLY A 517 -15.60 4.47 -14.30
CA GLY A 517 -16.04 3.08 -14.30
C GLY A 517 -14.96 2.10 -13.82
N LYS A 518 -13.88 2.55 -13.20
CA LYS A 518 -12.84 1.71 -12.60
C LYS A 518 -12.95 1.75 -11.07
N ASP A 519 -13.69 0.80 -10.51
CA ASP A 519 -13.89 0.67 -9.07
C ASP A 519 -12.67 0.08 -8.34
N PHE A 520 -11.95 -0.81 -9.01
CA PHE A 520 -10.73 -1.47 -8.54
C PHE A 520 -9.87 -1.92 -9.73
N PHE A 521 -8.66 -2.32 -9.46
CA PHE A 521 -7.86 -3.12 -10.37
C PHE A 521 -7.47 -4.45 -9.71
N THR A 522 -7.15 -5.45 -10.52
CA THR A 522 -6.80 -6.79 -10.04
C THR A 522 -5.31 -7.06 -10.25
N ILE A 523 -4.65 -7.56 -9.22
CA ILE A 523 -3.31 -8.11 -9.27
C ILE A 523 -3.45 -9.63 -9.40
N HIS A 524 -3.05 -10.19 -10.54
CA HIS A 524 -2.98 -11.61 -10.80
C HIS A 524 -1.57 -12.09 -10.48
N ASP A 525 -1.40 -12.76 -9.36
CA ASP A 525 -0.10 -13.11 -8.79
C ASP A 525 0.19 -14.60 -8.94
N PHE A 526 1.05 -14.96 -9.92
CA PHE A 526 1.52 -16.32 -10.19
C PHE A 526 2.85 -16.68 -9.49
N VAL A 527 3.42 -15.73 -8.75
CA VAL A 527 4.78 -15.86 -8.17
C VAL A 527 4.83 -15.54 -6.68
N ASN A 528 3.66 -15.43 -6.06
CA ASN A 528 3.49 -15.12 -4.64
C ASN A 528 4.18 -13.80 -4.18
N ALA A 529 4.37 -12.86 -5.10
CA ALA A 529 5.02 -11.58 -4.81
C ALA A 529 4.22 -10.74 -3.80
N SER A 530 2.88 -10.81 -3.85
CA SER A 530 2.00 -10.11 -2.93
C SER A 530 2.17 -10.57 -1.49
N HIS A 531 2.52 -11.84 -1.25
CA HIS A 531 2.81 -12.34 0.10
C HIS A 531 4.11 -11.75 0.66
N ASN A 532 5.13 -11.64 -0.19
CA ASN A 532 6.47 -11.22 0.24
C ASN A 532 6.62 -9.72 0.44
N PHE A 533 5.84 -8.90 -0.29
CA PHE A 533 6.05 -7.45 -0.38
C PHE A 533 4.82 -6.60 -0.04
N TYR A 534 3.72 -7.23 0.35
CA TYR A 534 2.55 -6.52 0.83
C TYR A 534 2.82 -5.90 2.22
N ASP A 535 2.46 -4.62 2.35
CA ASP A 535 2.67 -3.83 3.56
C ASP A 535 1.34 -3.14 3.92
N PRO A 536 0.56 -3.71 4.87
CA PRO A 536 -0.76 -3.19 5.23
C PRO A 536 -0.77 -1.72 5.68
N GLU A 537 0.30 -1.27 6.32
CA GLU A 537 0.43 0.12 6.79
C GLU A 537 0.61 1.10 5.63
N TRP A 538 1.29 0.67 4.57
CA TRP A 538 1.54 1.49 3.38
C TRP A 538 0.49 1.30 2.29
N ASP A 539 0.10 0.04 1.98
CA ASP A 539 -0.76 -0.32 0.85
C ASP A 539 -2.25 -0.23 1.19
N GLY A 540 -2.62 -0.38 2.46
CA GLY A 540 -3.99 -0.60 2.88
C GLY A 540 -4.47 -2.02 2.54
N GLU A 541 -5.70 -2.36 2.91
CA GLU A 541 -6.25 -3.68 2.66
C GLU A 541 -6.82 -3.82 1.24
N PRO A 542 -6.65 -5.00 0.59
CA PRO A 542 -7.32 -5.30 -0.66
C PRO A 542 -8.85 -5.26 -0.52
N VAL A 543 -9.54 -4.90 -1.59
CA VAL A 543 -11.01 -4.95 -1.62
C VAL A 543 -11.45 -6.41 -1.65
N GLN A 544 -12.22 -6.84 -0.66
CA GLN A 544 -12.84 -8.15 -0.64
C GLN A 544 -13.89 -8.25 -1.77
N PRO A 545 -14.08 -9.41 -2.43
CA PRO A 545 -15.19 -9.61 -3.35
C PRO A 545 -16.50 -9.41 -2.59
N VAL A 546 -17.32 -8.46 -3.02
CA VAL A 546 -18.68 -8.32 -2.49
C VAL A 546 -19.48 -9.53 -3.00
N PRO A 547 -20.11 -10.34 -2.13
CA PRO A 547 -21.05 -11.37 -2.58
C PRO A 547 -22.12 -10.72 -3.45
N PRO A 548 -22.61 -11.36 -4.53
CA PRO A 548 -23.68 -10.81 -5.33
C PRO A 548 -24.89 -10.57 -4.41
N THR A 549 -25.36 -9.34 -4.34
CA THR A 549 -26.57 -8.96 -3.60
C THR A 549 -27.72 -9.72 -4.22
N THR A 550 -28.27 -10.69 -3.51
CA THR A 550 -29.58 -11.28 -3.83
C THR A 550 -30.59 -10.13 -3.78
N GLY A 551 -31.21 -9.87 -4.91
CA GLY A 551 -32.09 -8.72 -5.13
C GLY A 551 -33.17 -8.60 -4.08
N GLY A 552 -33.40 -7.37 -3.64
CA GLY A 552 -34.58 -6.99 -2.87
C GLY A 552 -35.87 -7.24 -3.65
N PRO A 553 -37.02 -7.36 -2.96
CA PRO A 553 -38.28 -7.68 -3.60
C PRO A 553 -38.76 -6.52 -4.49
N GLY A 554 -38.85 -6.75 -5.81
CA GLY A 554 -39.46 -5.77 -6.68
C GLY A 554 -39.06 -5.69 -8.15
N VAL A 555 -38.32 -6.66 -8.72
CA VAL A 555 -38.10 -6.68 -10.18
C VAL A 555 -38.73 -7.92 -10.76
N PRO A 556 -39.66 -7.78 -11.73
CA PRO A 556 -40.26 -8.95 -12.43
C PRO A 556 -39.19 -9.66 -13.25
N PRO A 557 -39.22 -10.99 -13.37
CA PRO A 557 -38.24 -11.74 -14.16
C PRO A 557 -38.42 -11.47 -15.63
N ILE A 558 -37.31 -11.16 -16.32
CA ILE A 558 -37.24 -11.10 -17.78
C ILE A 558 -37.31 -12.56 -18.29
N PRO A 559 -38.25 -12.93 -19.15
CA PRO A 559 -38.30 -14.28 -19.68
C PRO A 559 -37.24 -14.45 -20.78
N GLY A 560 -36.33 -15.41 -20.59
CA GLY A 560 -35.46 -15.92 -21.66
C GLY A 560 -33.97 -15.77 -21.50
N GLY A 561 -33.41 -15.96 -20.32
CA GLY A 561 -31.97 -16.17 -20.13
C GLY A 561 -31.76 -17.40 -19.23
N GLY A 562 -31.19 -18.48 -19.79
CA GLY A 562 -30.82 -19.67 -19.05
C GLY A 562 -29.85 -19.27 -17.93
N GLY A 563 -30.34 -19.33 -16.68
CA GLY A 563 -29.54 -19.08 -15.52
C GLY A 563 -28.44 -20.14 -15.40
N ALA A 564 -27.21 -19.72 -15.60
CA ALA A 564 -26.07 -20.50 -15.12
C ALA A 564 -26.17 -20.56 -13.60
N THR A 565 -26.48 -21.74 -13.09
CA THR A 565 -26.36 -22.06 -11.66
C THR A 565 -24.93 -21.71 -11.24
N PRO A 566 -24.70 -21.01 -10.11
CA PRO A 566 -23.35 -20.81 -9.63
C PRO A 566 -22.69 -22.19 -9.47
N PRO A 567 -21.40 -22.35 -9.87
CA PRO A 567 -20.76 -23.64 -9.80
C PRO A 567 -20.88 -24.16 -8.36
N ARG A 568 -21.51 -25.32 -8.24
CA ARG A 568 -21.60 -26.05 -6.98
C ARG A 568 -20.18 -26.38 -6.58
N VAL A 569 -19.71 -25.80 -5.48
CA VAL A 569 -18.40 -26.17 -4.92
C VAL A 569 -18.53 -27.65 -4.55
N GLU A 570 -17.89 -28.51 -5.32
CA GLU A 570 -17.86 -29.96 -5.01
C GLU A 570 -17.05 -30.13 -3.73
N LYS A 571 -17.65 -30.74 -2.72
CA LYS A 571 -16.95 -31.10 -1.48
C LYS A 571 -16.32 -32.47 -1.64
N ILE A 572 -15.03 -32.56 -1.34
CA ILE A 572 -14.34 -33.84 -1.22
C ILE A 572 -14.66 -34.40 0.17
N VAL A 573 -15.13 -35.65 0.21
CA VAL A 573 -15.39 -36.38 1.46
C VAL A 573 -14.35 -37.47 1.59
N ILE A 574 -13.52 -37.37 2.63
CA ILE A 574 -12.50 -38.39 2.94
C ILE A 574 -12.91 -39.17 4.17
N LYS A 575 -12.89 -40.49 4.07
CA LYS A 575 -13.14 -41.42 5.18
C LYS A 575 -11.81 -42.00 5.64
N LEU A 576 -11.38 -41.65 6.83
CA LEU A 576 -10.10 -42.10 7.38
C LEU A 576 -10.27 -43.48 8.10
N ALA A 577 -9.12 -44.02 8.55
CA ALA A 577 -9.06 -45.34 9.19
C ALA A 577 -9.93 -45.48 10.44
N ASP A 578 -10.27 -44.39 11.11
CA ASP A 578 -11.19 -44.34 12.25
C ASP A 578 -12.69 -44.50 11.87
N GLY A 579 -12.97 -44.63 10.57
CA GLY A 579 -14.33 -44.77 10.04
C GLY A 579 -15.14 -43.48 9.96
N LYS A 580 -14.58 -42.35 10.38
CA LYS A 580 -15.26 -41.02 10.33
C LYS A 580 -15.01 -40.34 9.01
N GLU A 581 -16.02 -39.62 8.53
CA GLU A 581 -15.94 -38.78 7.30
C GLU A 581 -15.56 -37.37 7.63
N ARG A 582 -14.66 -36.78 6.79
CA ARG A 582 -14.26 -35.38 6.82
C ARG A 582 -14.55 -34.74 5.47
N GLN A 583 -15.13 -33.54 5.49
CA GLN A 583 -15.51 -32.81 4.29
C GLN A 583 -14.56 -31.64 4.07
N PHE A 584 -14.02 -31.53 2.86
CA PHE A 584 -13.13 -30.48 2.41
C PHE A 584 -13.75 -29.78 1.21
N GLN A 585 -13.49 -28.48 1.06
CA GLN A 585 -13.89 -27.77 -0.15
C GLN A 585 -12.97 -28.17 -1.30
N HIS A 586 -13.54 -28.46 -2.46
CA HIS A 586 -12.75 -28.75 -3.65
C HIS A 586 -12.10 -27.45 -4.15
N MET A 587 -10.78 -27.31 -3.91
CA MET A 587 -9.96 -26.28 -4.56
C MET A 587 -9.10 -26.96 -5.62
N THR A 588 -9.27 -26.52 -6.87
CA THR A 588 -8.69 -27.10 -8.08
C THR A 588 -7.15 -26.91 -8.20
N SER A 589 -6.43 -26.48 -7.16
CA SER A 589 -5.05 -26.05 -7.34
C SER A 589 -4.11 -26.16 -6.14
N LYS A 590 -4.34 -27.05 -5.16
CA LYS A 590 -3.35 -27.31 -4.12
C LYS A 590 -2.79 -28.70 -4.26
N MET A 591 -1.47 -28.82 -4.49
CA MET A 591 -0.73 -30.06 -4.33
C MET A 591 -0.10 -30.13 -2.95
N PHE A 592 -0.16 -31.31 -2.37
CA PHE A 592 0.52 -31.66 -1.13
C PHE A 592 1.72 -32.55 -1.45
N TYR A 593 2.71 -32.53 -0.60
CA TYR A 593 3.93 -33.33 -0.79
C TYR A 593 4.11 -34.35 0.34
N SER A 594 4.60 -35.53 -0.01
CA SER A 594 5.05 -36.53 0.98
C SER A 594 6.35 -36.09 1.64
N VAL A 595 6.72 -36.72 2.74
CA VAL A 595 8.01 -36.53 3.43
C VAL A 595 9.23 -36.66 2.49
N ASP A 596 9.09 -37.45 1.44
CA ASP A 596 10.14 -37.66 0.42
C ASP A 596 10.05 -36.62 -0.72
N GLY A 597 9.22 -35.58 -0.59
CA GLY A 597 9.08 -34.52 -1.59
C GLY A 597 8.30 -34.92 -2.86
N LYS A 598 7.59 -36.05 -2.85
CA LYS A 598 6.74 -36.46 -3.98
C LYS A 598 5.38 -35.82 -3.88
N PRO A 599 4.80 -35.35 -4.99
CA PRO A 599 3.45 -34.84 -5.00
C PRO A 599 2.44 -35.95 -4.67
N ILE A 600 1.55 -35.65 -3.74
CA ILE A 600 0.49 -36.58 -3.31
C ILE A 600 -0.87 -35.86 -3.34
N SER A 601 -1.93 -36.64 -3.43
CA SER A 601 -3.29 -36.11 -3.37
C SER A 601 -3.64 -35.55 -1.98
N LEU A 602 -4.64 -34.68 -1.89
CA LEU A 602 -5.19 -34.21 -0.60
C LEU A 602 -5.56 -35.40 0.29
N THR A 603 -6.16 -36.44 -0.29
CA THR A 603 -6.56 -37.64 0.45
C THR A 603 -5.36 -38.30 1.09
N GLU A 604 -4.31 -38.58 0.31
CA GLU A 604 -3.07 -39.19 0.79
C GLU A 604 -2.38 -38.32 1.85
N PHE A 605 -2.37 -37.00 1.66
CA PHE A 605 -1.79 -36.08 2.64
C PHE A 605 -2.55 -36.09 3.97
N ILE A 606 -3.89 -36.04 3.93
CA ILE A 606 -4.74 -36.09 5.12
C ILE A 606 -4.63 -37.44 5.83
N GLU A 607 -4.58 -38.56 5.10
CA GLU A 607 -4.35 -39.89 5.65
C GLU A 607 -2.97 -39.99 6.32
N SER A 608 -1.94 -39.44 5.68
CA SER A 608 -0.58 -39.40 6.23
C SER A 608 -0.50 -38.54 7.49
N LEU A 609 -1.14 -37.36 7.48
CA LEU A 609 -1.22 -36.51 8.67
C LEU A 609 -1.99 -37.19 9.81
N PHE A 610 -3.13 -37.82 9.49
CA PHE A 610 -3.90 -38.59 10.48
C PHE A 610 -3.05 -39.68 11.12
N ASN A 611 -2.37 -40.48 10.32
CA ASN A 611 -1.51 -41.57 10.83
C ASN A 611 -0.35 -41.03 11.67
N THR A 612 0.22 -39.89 11.32
CA THR A 612 1.26 -39.23 12.12
C THR A 612 0.72 -38.74 13.45
N LEU A 613 -0.50 -38.16 13.47
CA LEU A 613 -1.15 -37.74 14.70
C LEU A 613 -1.63 -38.93 15.59
N GLU A 614 -1.63 -40.18 15.06
CA GLU A 614 -1.87 -41.41 15.85
C GLU A 614 -0.63 -41.85 16.65
N MET A 615 0.57 -41.31 16.35
CA MET A 615 1.79 -41.70 17.05
C MET A 615 1.79 -41.22 18.51
N PRO A 616 1.95 -42.12 19.50
CA PRO A 616 1.92 -41.76 20.92
C PRO A 616 2.98 -40.77 21.37
N ASP A 617 4.05 -40.62 20.58
CA ASP A 617 5.18 -39.76 20.88
C ASP A 617 4.83 -38.26 20.68
N LEU A 618 3.79 -37.93 19.92
CA LEU A 618 3.30 -36.57 19.75
C LEU A 618 2.35 -36.16 20.89
N PHE A 619 1.30 -36.94 21.10
CA PHE A 619 0.33 -36.82 22.19
C PHE A 619 -0.56 -38.06 22.21
N LYS A 620 -1.13 -38.38 23.38
CA LYS A 620 -1.92 -39.60 23.59
C LYS A 620 -3.42 -39.43 23.38
N ASN A 621 -3.93 -38.23 23.63
CA ASN A 621 -5.36 -37.93 23.58
C ASN A 621 -5.58 -36.42 23.34
N GLU A 622 -6.89 -36.05 23.21
CA GLU A 622 -7.32 -34.67 22.99
C GLU A 622 -6.90 -33.72 24.13
N ASP A 623 -6.98 -34.16 25.37
CA ASP A 623 -6.62 -33.34 26.53
C ASP A 623 -5.12 -33.04 26.57
N GLU A 624 -4.28 -34.02 26.19
CA GLU A 624 -2.83 -33.80 26.08
C GLU A 624 -2.48 -32.89 24.94
N LEU A 625 -3.14 -33.00 23.77
CA LEU A 625 -2.99 -32.07 22.65
C LEU A 625 -3.33 -30.63 23.08
N ARG A 626 -4.43 -30.43 23.82
CA ARG A 626 -4.80 -29.14 24.37
C ARG A 626 -3.78 -28.58 25.33
N ALA A 627 -3.29 -29.40 26.24
CA ALA A 627 -2.27 -29.01 27.20
C ALA A 627 -0.95 -28.60 26.52
N ILE A 628 -0.53 -29.33 25.49
CA ILE A 628 0.65 -29.01 24.68
C ILE A 628 0.44 -27.70 23.91
N TRP A 629 -0.73 -27.51 23.30
CA TRP A 629 -1.00 -26.35 22.49
C TRP A 629 -1.19 -25.05 23.30
N ALA A 630 -1.75 -25.16 24.48
CA ALA A 630 -2.00 -24.04 25.37
C ALA A 630 -0.73 -23.33 25.90
N VAL A 631 0.41 -23.99 25.81
CA VAL A 631 1.69 -23.42 26.26
C VAL A 631 2.58 -23.11 25.07
N PRO A 632 3.08 -21.85 24.90
CA PRO A 632 3.83 -21.44 23.70
C PRO A 632 5.02 -22.33 23.37
N SER A 633 5.82 -22.70 24.37
CA SER A 633 7.05 -23.50 24.17
C SER A 633 6.75 -24.92 23.69
N THR A 634 5.74 -25.59 24.28
CA THR A 634 5.35 -26.94 23.87
C THR A 634 4.61 -26.96 22.54
N ARG A 635 3.79 -25.93 22.24
CA ARG A 635 3.16 -25.71 20.94
C ARG A 635 4.22 -25.60 19.83
N MET A 636 5.24 -24.77 20.04
CA MET A 636 6.31 -24.57 19.07
C MET A 636 7.09 -25.89 18.83
N ASN A 637 7.31 -26.67 19.88
CA ASN A 637 7.95 -27.98 19.75
C ASN A 637 7.10 -28.96 18.94
N LEU A 638 5.79 -29.02 19.19
CA LEU A 638 4.87 -29.85 18.42
C LEU A 638 4.86 -29.45 16.93
N LEU A 639 4.81 -28.17 16.62
CA LEU A 639 4.85 -27.69 15.23
C LEU A 639 6.18 -28.08 14.54
N LYS A 640 7.32 -28.00 15.23
CA LYS A 640 8.61 -28.46 14.70
C LYS A 640 8.65 -29.98 14.47
N GLN A 641 8.03 -30.76 15.34
CA GLN A 641 7.93 -32.21 15.16
C GLN A 641 7.06 -32.56 13.96
N LEU A 642 5.94 -31.85 13.75
CA LEU A 642 5.08 -32.01 12.58
C LEU A 642 5.82 -31.61 11.30
N GLU A 643 6.56 -30.50 11.32
CA GLU A 643 7.39 -30.06 10.18
C GLU A 643 8.46 -31.11 9.83
N ALA A 644 9.16 -31.67 10.83
CA ALA A 644 10.13 -32.75 10.64
C ALA A 644 9.47 -34.06 10.13
N ALA A 645 8.19 -34.27 10.39
CA ALA A 645 7.42 -35.38 9.86
C ALA A 645 6.79 -35.12 8.49
N GLY A 646 7.10 -33.95 7.85
CA GLY A 646 6.63 -33.60 6.50
C GLY A 646 5.34 -32.77 6.48
N PHE A 647 4.92 -32.18 7.61
CA PHE A 647 3.73 -31.33 7.71
C PHE A 647 4.09 -29.93 8.17
N PRO A 648 4.67 -29.10 7.29
CA PRO A 648 5.04 -27.74 7.63
C PRO A 648 3.80 -26.87 7.89
N THR A 649 3.98 -25.82 8.65
CA THR A 649 2.89 -24.89 9.03
C THR A 649 2.14 -24.36 7.81
N SER A 650 2.79 -24.12 6.68
CA SER A 650 2.17 -23.69 5.43
C SER A 650 1.13 -24.67 4.88
N GLU A 651 1.39 -25.96 4.99
CA GLU A 651 0.47 -27.02 4.57
C GLU A 651 -0.71 -27.14 5.52
N LEU A 652 -0.48 -27.00 6.82
CA LEU A 652 -1.56 -26.96 7.83
C LEU A 652 -2.49 -25.75 7.62
N VAL A 653 -1.95 -24.58 7.28
CA VAL A 653 -2.73 -23.40 6.86
C VAL A 653 -3.54 -23.72 5.60
N SER A 654 -2.98 -24.47 4.67
CA SER A 654 -3.69 -24.90 3.46
C SER A 654 -4.90 -25.77 3.78
N ILE A 655 -4.77 -26.70 4.73
CA ILE A 655 -5.90 -27.49 5.21
C ILE A 655 -6.93 -26.60 5.92
N GLN A 656 -6.48 -25.64 6.73
CA GLN A 656 -7.34 -24.70 7.44
C GLN A 656 -8.27 -23.94 6.46
N GLU A 657 -7.74 -23.53 5.30
CA GLU A 657 -8.54 -22.92 4.25
C GLU A 657 -9.54 -23.90 3.61
N LEU A 658 -9.12 -25.15 3.40
CA LEU A 658 -9.96 -26.19 2.79
C LEU A 658 -11.13 -26.63 3.67
N ILE A 659 -11.02 -26.49 4.98
CA ILE A 659 -12.08 -26.81 5.94
C ILE A 659 -12.90 -25.59 6.36
N ASP A 660 -12.70 -24.44 5.69
CA ASP A 660 -13.38 -23.17 5.96
C ASP A 660 -13.14 -22.63 7.40
N ALA A 661 -11.90 -22.80 7.87
CA ALA A 661 -11.49 -22.50 9.25
C ALA A 661 -10.47 -21.33 9.35
N GLN A 662 -10.46 -20.39 8.39
CA GLN A 662 -9.52 -19.25 8.36
C GLN A 662 -9.60 -18.38 9.62
N ASN A 663 -10.77 -18.33 10.25
CA ASN A 663 -11.02 -17.60 11.50
C ASN A 663 -10.79 -18.44 12.77
N SER A 664 -10.19 -19.62 12.64
CA SER A 664 -9.85 -20.53 13.73
C SER A 664 -8.32 -20.63 13.89
N ASP A 665 -7.82 -21.48 14.76
CA ASP A 665 -6.38 -21.74 14.91
C ASP A 665 -5.95 -23.01 14.18
N LEU A 666 -4.64 -23.20 13.96
CA LEU A 666 -4.10 -24.47 13.44
C LEU A 666 -4.39 -25.66 14.37
N PHE A 667 -4.62 -25.41 15.64
CA PHE A 667 -5.14 -26.37 16.60
C PHE A 667 -6.42 -27.04 16.10
N ASP A 668 -7.34 -26.26 15.56
CA ASP A 668 -8.62 -26.75 15.03
C ASP A 668 -8.43 -27.65 13.80
N VAL A 669 -7.37 -27.42 13.01
CA VAL A 669 -6.99 -28.31 11.91
C VAL A 669 -6.58 -29.67 12.44
N LEU A 670 -5.74 -29.71 13.48
CA LEU A 670 -5.31 -30.96 14.09
C LEU A 670 -6.49 -31.71 14.75
N GLU A 671 -7.37 -31.02 15.46
CA GLU A 671 -8.59 -31.59 16.03
C GLU A 671 -9.56 -32.10 14.95
N PHE A 672 -9.70 -31.34 13.85
CA PHE A 672 -10.55 -31.77 12.74
C PHE A 672 -10.01 -33.05 12.08
N VAL A 673 -8.73 -33.08 11.77
CA VAL A 673 -8.11 -34.28 11.13
C VAL A 673 -8.13 -35.45 12.07
N LYS A 674 -7.72 -35.28 13.34
CA LYS A 674 -7.58 -36.37 14.30
C LYS A 674 -8.93 -36.88 14.86
N TYR A 675 -9.80 -35.96 15.26
CA TYR A 675 -11.03 -36.30 16.03
C TYR A 675 -12.32 -36.01 15.27
N ALA A 676 -12.28 -35.43 14.08
CA ALA A 676 -13.40 -34.96 13.27
C ALA A 676 -14.28 -33.93 14.02
N LEU A 677 -13.64 -33.07 14.82
CA LEU A 677 -14.31 -31.99 15.54
C LEU A 677 -14.46 -30.76 14.63
N LYS A 678 -15.55 -30.00 14.80
CA LYS A 678 -15.75 -28.77 14.05
C LYS A 678 -14.83 -27.69 14.56
N PRO A 679 -14.16 -26.90 13.65
CA PRO A 679 -13.35 -25.77 14.03
C PRO A 679 -14.13 -24.74 14.85
N ILE A 680 -13.48 -24.16 15.86
CA ILE A 680 -14.01 -23.10 16.72
C ILE A 680 -13.33 -21.79 16.32
N THR A 681 -14.11 -20.74 16.05
CA THR A 681 -13.54 -19.45 15.68
C THR A 681 -12.76 -18.81 16.83
N ARG A 682 -11.71 -18.03 16.51
CA ARG A 682 -10.94 -17.29 17.50
C ARG A 682 -11.81 -16.38 18.36
N THR A 683 -12.83 -15.76 17.77
CA THR A 683 -13.80 -14.93 18.50
C THR A 683 -14.54 -15.73 19.58
N ASN A 684 -15.03 -16.93 19.26
CA ASN A 684 -15.73 -17.76 20.23
C ASN A 684 -14.79 -18.27 21.33
N ARG A 685 -13.55 -18.65 20.96
CA ARG A 685 -12.51 -19.03 21.93
C ARG A 685 -12.18 -17.90 22.89
N ALA A 686 -11.92 -16.72 22.36
CA ALA A 686 -11.55 -15.55 23.13
C ALA A 686 -12.66 -15.12 24.11
N ASN A 687 -13.90 -15.09 23.64
CA ASN A 687 -15.05 -14.73 24.47
C ASN A 687 -15.27 -15.74 25.61
N ALA A 688 -15.14 -17.04 25.33
CA ALA A 688 -15.24 -18.06 26.36
C ALA A 688 -14.12 -17.97 27.40
N SER A 689 -12.88 -17.82 26.96
CA SER A 689 -11.71 -17.60 27.85
C SER A 689 -11.91 -16.36 28.73
N ARG A 690 -12.33 -15.26 28.14
CA ARG A 690 -12.60 -14.00 28.85
C ARG A 690 -13.67 -14.20 29.93
N SER A 691 -14.80 -14.80 29.60
CA SER A 691 -15.93 -15.03 30.53
C SER A 691 -15.49 -15.87 31.74
N ILE A 692 -14.66 -16.88 31.51
CA ILE A 692 -14.16 -17.74 32.62
C ILE A 692 -13.20 -16.96 33.51
N MET A 693 -12.37 -16.09 32.95
CA MET A 693 -11.40 -15.34 33.72
C MET A 693 -12.02 -14.16 34.49
N GLU A 694 -13.17 -13.64 34.05
CA GLU A 694 -13.82 -12.47 34.66
C GLU A 694 -14.19 -12.72 36.13
N GLU A 695 -14.51 -13.96 36.51
CA GLU A 695 -14.92 -14.32 37.87
C GLU A 695 -13.77 -14.30 38.92
N GLY A 696 -12.51 -14.07 38.55
CA GLY A 696 -11.40 -14.24 39.48
C GLY A 696 -10.31 -13.21 39.45
N ILE A 697 -10.42 -12.15 38.64
CA ILE A 697 -9.34 -11.18 38.42
C ILE A 697 -9.76 -9.72 38.68
N GLU A 698 -8.77 -8.86 38.99
CA GLU A 698 -8.98 -7.43 39.25
C GLU A 698 -9.32 -6.68 37.95
N ALA A 699 -10.03 -5.54 38.04
CA ALA A 699 -10.45 -4.74 36.88
C ALA A 699 -9.29 -4.37 35.94
N LYS A 700 -8.12 -4.04 36.47
CA LYS A 700 -6.92 -3.74 35.66
C LYS A 700 -6.37 -4.95 34.90
N GLN A 701 -6.47 -6.12 35.50
CA GLN A 701 -6.08 -7.36 34.87
C GLN A 701 -7.09 -7.75 33.77
N LEU A 702 -8.38 -7.47 34.00
CA LEU A 702 -9.42 -7.68 32.98
C LEU A 702 -9.20 -6.75 31.76
N GLU A 703 -8.84 -5.48 31.96
CA GLU A 703 -8.47 -4.57 30.87
C GLU A 703 -7.28 -5.10 30.03
N PHE A 704 -6.35 -5.80 30.66
CA PHE A 704 -5.24 -6.43 29.94
C PHE A 704 -5.70 -7.68 29.18
N ILE A 705 -6.57 -8.50 29.78
CA ILE A 705 -7.18 -9.64 29.09
C ILE A 705 -8.00 -9.19 27.88
N ASP A 706 -8.79 -8.12 27.99
CA ASP A 706 -9.53 -7.54 26.86
C ASP A 706 -8.61 -7.09 25.72
N PHE A 707 -7.45 -6.54 26.04
CA PHE A 707 -6.41 -6.23 25.07
C PHE A 707 -5.85 -7.50 24.40
N LEU A 708 -5.52 -8.54 25.18
CA LEU A 708 -5.04 -9.82 24.63
C LEU A 708 -6.09 -10.51 23.76
N VAL A 709 -7.39 -10.44 24.13
CA VAL A 709 -8.51 -10.91 23.32
C VAL A 709 -8.51 -10.25 21.94
N THR A 710 -8.32 -8.93 21.89
CA THR A 710 -8.28 -8.19 20.62
C THR A 710 -7.11 -8.65 19.77
N GLN A 711 -5.91 -8.74 20.33
CA GLN A 711 -4.70 -9.17 19.62
C GLN A 711 -4.84 -10.61 19.09
N TYR A 712 -5.42 -11.50 19.90
CA TYR A 712 -5.65 -12.89 19.51
C TYR A 712 -6.68 -13.03 18.39
N ILE A 713 -7.80 -12.31 18.45
CA ILE A 713 -8.84 -12.37 17.40
C ILE A 713 -8.27 -11.89 16.06
N GLU A 714 -7.52 -10.80 16.06
CA GLU A 714 -6.98 -10.18 14.86
C GLU A 714 -5.84 -11.00 14.23
N SER A 715 -4.90 -11.48 15.03
CA SER A 715 -3.61 -12.01 14.54
C SER A 715 -3.37 -13.49 14.91
N GLY A 716 -4.23 -14.09 15.72
CA GLY A 716 -4.13 -15.49 16.17
C GLY A 716 -3.12 -15.70 17.28
N VAL A 717 -2.94 -16.96 17.64
CA VAL A 717 -2.12 -17.38 18.80
C VAL A 717 -0.62 -17.07 18.65
N GLY A 718 -0.12 -16.84 17.44
CA GLY A 718 1.26 -16.42 17.19
C GLY A 718 1.62 -15.05 17.79
N GLU A 719 0.62 -14.19 18.06
CA GLU A 719 0.83 -12.92 18.78
C GLU A 719 0.93 -13.13 20.30
N LEU A 720 0.54 -14.29 20.79
CA LEU A 720 0.60 -14.67 22.22
C LEU A 720 1.84 -15.51 22.54
N GLU A 721 2.90 -15.43 21.77
CA GLU A 721 4.16 -16.07 22.11
C GLU A 721 4.83 -15.36 23.31
N GLU A 722 5.49 -16.14 24.16
CA GLU A 722 6.11 -15.61 25.38
C GLU A 722 7.19 -14.55 25.10
N SER A 723 7.87 -14.64 23.98
CA SER A 723 8.83 -13.67 23.45
C SER A 723 8.21 -12.30 23.13
N LYS A 724 6.90 -12.25 22.88
CA LYS A 724 6.14 -11.03 22.57
C LYS A 724 5.48 -10.37 23.78
N LEU A 725 5.53 -11.02 24.95
CA LEU A 725 4.89 -10.49 26.17
C LEU A 725 5.39 -9.08 26.53
N GLU A 726 6.69 -8.86 26.47
CA GLU A 726 7.30 -7.56 26.75
C GLU A 726 6.77 -6.48 25.81
N THR A 727 6.76 -6.74 24.50
CA THR A 727 6.21 -5.85 23.47
C THR A 727 4.71 -5.57 23.69
N LEU A 728 3.91 -6.58 24.02
CA LEU A 728 2.48 -6.40 24.32
C LEU A 728 2.25 -5.51 25.55
N LEU A 729 3.08 -5.66 26.59
CA LEU A 729 3.02 -4.80 27.77
C LEU A 729 3.41 -3.34 27.44
N GLU A 730 4.42 -3.13 26.61
CA GLU A 730 4.84 -1.80 26.15
C GLU A 730 3.75 -1.13 25.30
N ILE A 731 3.10 -1.87 24.40
CA ILE A 731 1.98 -1.35 23.57
C ILE A 731 0.82 -0.88 24.46
N LYS A 732 0.47 -1.63 25.51
CA LYS A 732 -0.69 -1.32 26.35
C LYS A 732 -0.39 -0.29 27.42
N TYR A 733 0.83 -0.30 28.02
CA TYR A 733 1.17 0.48 29.22
C TYR A 733 2.33 1.46 29.02
N SER A 734 2.84 1.60 27.80
CA SER A 734 3.96 2.47 27.40
C SER A 734 5.33 2.06 27.93
N ASP A 735 5.42 1.26 29.01
CA ASP A 735 6.63 0.62 29.50
C ASP A 735 6.31 -0.60 30.38
N VAL A 736 7.27 -1.53 30.43
CA VAL A 736 7.14 -2.81 31.16
C VAL A 736 7.04 -2.60 32.66
N PHE A 737 7.74 -1.59 33.22
CA PHE A 737 7.73 -1.34 34.67
C PHE A 737 6.33 -0.93 35.15
N ASN A 738 5.68 0.00 34.45
CA ASN A 738 4.29 0.41 34.75
C ASN A 738 3.31 -0.74 34.59
N ALA A 739 3.48 -1.58 33.57
CA ALA A 739 2.68 -2.77 33.37
C ALA A 739 2.80 -3.75 34.57
N VAL A 740 4.02 -4.04 35.02
CA VAL A 740 4.29 -4.94 36.16
C VAL A 740 3.75 -4.37 37.47
N GLN A 741 3.85 -3.06 37.68
CA GLN A 741 3.24 -2.43 38.87
C GLN A 741 1.71 -2.52 38.85
N THR A 742 1.11 -2.29 37.67
CA THR A 742 -0.37 -2.27 37.50
C THR A 742 -0.97 -3.65 37.61
N LEU A 743 -0.39 -4.64 36.92
CA LEU A 743 -0.94 -6.00 36.79
C LEU A 743 -0.47 -6.96 37.86
N GLY A 744 0.81 -6.87 38.24
CA GLY A 744 1.48 -7.82 39.11
C GLY A 744 1.80 -7.27 40.49
N LYS A 745 1.49 -5.97 40.78
CA LYS A 745 1.87 -5.29 42.03
C LYS A 745 3.39 -5.40 42.31
N GLY A 746 4.18 -5.22 41.22
CA GLY A 746 5.62 -5.33 41.25
C GLY A 746 6.20 -6.74 41.00
N ASP A 747 5.37 -7.73 40.83
CA ASP A 747 5.78 -9.13 40.57
C ASP A 747 5.59 -9.53 39.10
N VAL A 748 6.70 -9.66 38.39
CA VAL A 748 6.72 -10.10 36.97
C VAL A 748 6.13 -11.51 36.80
N GLY A 749 6.33 -12.39 37.79
CA GLY A 749 5.81 -13.76 37.75
C GLY A 749 4.29 -13.81 37.71
N LYS A 750 3.59 -12.86 38.35
CA LYS A 750 2.13 -12.74 38.33
C LYS A 750 1.62 -12.29 36.93
N VAL A 751 2.32 -11.37 36.28
CA VAL A 751 1.97 -10.92 34.94
C VAL A 751 2.14 -12.04 33.94
N ARG A 752 3.26 -12.76 34.00
CA ARG A 752 3.51 -13.95 33.17
C ARG A 752 2.47 -15.04 33.42
N LYS A 753 2.12 -15.28 34.67
CA LYS A 753 1.07 -16.25 35.01
C LYS A 753 -0.29 -15.86 34.43
N LEU A 754 -0.70 -14.60 34.54
CA LEU A 754 -1.95 -14.09 33.97
C LEU A 754 -1.99 -14.30 32.45
N PHE A 755 -0.90 -14.02 31.76
CA PHE A 755 -0.74 -14.22 30.32
C PHE A 755 -0.84 -15.70 29.90
N LEU A 756 -0.21 -16.61 30.66
CA LEU A 756 -0.26 -18.04 30.40
C LEU A 756 -1.63 -18.64 30.76
N ASP A 757 -2.26 -18.18 31.85
CA ASP A 757 -3.60 -18.63 32.25
C ASP A 757 -4.65 -18.21 31.21
N PHE A 758 -4.53 -17.03 30.58
CA PHE A 758 -5.37 -16.65 29.45
C PHE A 758 -5.23 -17.65 28.29
N GLN A 759 -4.01 -18.00 27.90
CA GLN A 759 -3.80 -18.97 26.79
C GLN A 759 -4.32 -20.37 27.13
N LYS A 760 -4.20 -20.83 28.38
CA LYS A 760 -4.78 -22.10 28.78
C LYS A 760 -6.30 -22.13 28.66
N ASN A 761 -6.95 -21.02 28.99
CA ASN A 761 -8.40 -20.90 28.90
C ASN A 761 -8.90 -20.74 27.45
N LEU A 762 -8.03 -20.41 26.48
CA LEU A 762 -8.40 -20.44 25.06
C LEU A 762 -8.69 -21.85 24.55
N TYR A 763 -8.05 -22.89 25.09
CA TYR A 763 -8.14 -24.26 24.58
C TYR A 763 -8.86 -25.19 25.53
N LEU A 764 -10.13 -24.86 25.82
CA LEU A 764 -11.03 -25.66 26.65
C LEU A 764 -11.65 -26.83 25.87
N PRO A 765 -12.19 -27.84 26.55
CA PRO A 765 -12.97 -28.91 25.92
C PRO A 765 -14.20 -28.36 25.16
N HIS A 766 -14.52 -28.94 24.01
CA HIS A 766 -15.67 -28.52 23.17
C HIS A 766 -17.01 -28.36 23.92
N LYS A 767 -17.25 -29.17 24.92
CA LYS A 767 -18.49 -29.14 25.73
C LYS A 767 -18.62 -27.82 26.51
N GLU A 768 -17.54 -27.14 26.82
CA GLU A 768 -17.59 -25.92 27.62
C GLU A 768 -17.90 -24.69 26.74
N TYR A 769 -17.49 -24.68 25.45
CA TYR A 769 -17.91 -23.63 24.53
C TYR A 769 -19.43 -23.62 24.27
N GLN A 770 -20.10 -24.79 24.31
CA GLN A 770 -21.55 -24.88 24.15
C GLN A 770 -22.33 -24.39 25.38
N ARG A 771 -21.69 -24.23 26.54
CA ARG A 771 -22.30 -23.70 27.77
C ARG A 771 -22.23 -22.20 27.91
N VAL A 772 -21.27 -21.57 27.22
CA VAL A 772 -20.96 -20.13 27.30
C VAL A 772 -21.51 -19.35 26.08
N SER A 773 -21.85 -20.03 24.98
CA SER A 773 -22.55 -19.50 23.82
C SER A 773 -24.07 -19.62 23.95
#